data_5903c5effd2646080ff8c801cc39445f
#
_entry.id   5903c5effd2646080ff8c801cc39445f
#
_cell.length_a   1.000
_cell.length_b   1.000
_cell.length_c   1.000
_cell.angle_alpha   90.00
_cell.angle_beta   90.00
_cell.angle_gamma   90.00
#
_symmetry.space_group_name_H-M   'P 1'
#
loop_
_entity.id
_entity.type
_entity.pdbx_description
1 polymer ?
#
loop_
_entity_poly.entity_id
_entity_poly.type
_entity_poly.pdbx_seq_one_letter_code
_entity_poly.pdbx_strand_id
1 'polypeptide(L)'
;MGKRLINLSKEQLPLLLLGSISFASLALIIFFAQAAKRALPDAQPVTTETLPSSASKVFRLALQPPEAREQLLQQLIESEPTSADADLGRYLLATDRLEQGQAADAVTLLSEQKTDGSALTPYVLLKRGQAQLLAGESPTSWDQLLADYENHGATAAARYELGKRDPAQWETLLTKHPSHPKAVEVALQKLKTGTSKDQLLIVAAHGLYRDEYEASLDRLTKEYSQELTPEQWETIGFGYWENQRYGKASQAYAKAPLSPRSLYRTARGAQIARKKVVAIAAYQKLAQTYPNAPETGLGLIKLADSLPDKAALAPLDQVIKTFPDRAGEALLKKANILEQLKSPTSAKDARTSVLSQFSASDAAAELRLSRAHKAAKANDLTTARQLAEDLVANSPENELAAEASFWSGKWAQQQGQDQQARQAYGRTLADYPESYFAWRSAVLLGWNVGDFNSVRYLTPEVRLPQQREPLPAGSDTLQLLYRLGQDADAWSLWQTEFSNVQDPTVAEQFTDGVLRVGVGDNLDGIFMLTSLAWRDEAAEKAEYQKLKTTPAYWQTVYPFPFSNLIQTWSQQRQLNPLLVTALMRQESRFEPKIRSSANAIGLMQLIPSTADWVLGQIGESKDNLDTKLETPSENIKLGTWYLDYTHQEYNDNSMFAVASYNAGPGAVAEWIARGYGDPDVFVENIPFSETKGYVGAVFGGYWNYMRLYNPDIKRQITEFAAQQ
;
A
#
# COMPACT_ATOMS: atom_id res chain seq x y z
N MET A 1 9.15 25.43 21.03
CA MET A 1 9.73 24.45 21.97
C MET A 1 10.27 23.26 21.20
N GLY A 2 11.47 22.91 21.47
CA GLY A 2 12.47 22.04 20.90
C GLY A 2 12.11 21.05 19.78
N LYS A 3 12.57 21.34 18.59
CA LYS A 3 12.71 20.43 17.46
C LYS A 3 13.69 19.29 17.81
N ARG A 4 13.25 18.04 17.79
CA ARG A 4 14.12 16.90 17.57
C ARG A 4 13.71 16.24 16.25
N LEU A 5 14.47 16.53 15.22
CA LEU A 5 14.48 15.77 13.96
C LEU A 5 14.94 14.36 14.28
N ILE A 6 14.07 13.40 14.10
CA ILE A 6 14.38 11.98 14.19
C ILE A 6 14.72 11.53 12.77
N ASN A 7 15.97 11.15 12.53
CA ASN A 7 16.33 10.36 11.35
C ASN A 7 15.59 9.02 11.43
N LEU A 8 14.62 8.84 10.57
CA LEU A 8 13.79 7.65 10.50
C LEU A 8 14.51 6.60 9.65
N SER A 9 14.86 5.47 10.26
CA SER A 9 15.27 4.27 9.52
C SER A 9 14.10 3.73 8.70
N LYS A 10 14.38 2.87 7.69
CA LYS A 10 13.35 2.22 6.85
C LYS A 10 12.18 1.61 7.64
N GLU A 11 12.43 1.15 8.87
CA GLU A 11 11.41 0.62 9.78
C GLU A 11 10.50 1.69 10.42
N GLN A 12 10.79 2.97 10.22
CA GLN A 12 10.01 4.07 10.82
C GLN A 12 9.15 4.82 9.80
N LEU A 13 9.37 4.60 8.48
CA LEU A 13 8.52 5.18 7.44
C LEU A 13 7.03 4.79 7.57
N PRO A 14 6.67 3.54 7.94
CA PRO A 14 5.27 3.20 8.22
C PRO A 14 4.69 3.90 9.44
N LEU A 15 5.53 4.32 10.39
CA LEU A 15 5.10 4.88 11.66
C LEU A 15 4.57 6.31 11.60
N LEU A 16 4.89 7.06 10.55
CA LEU A 16 4.42 8.44 10.39
C LEU A 16 3.13 8.58 9.58
N LEU A 17 2.71 7.51 8.88
CA LEU A 17 1.56 7.53 7.98
C LEU A 17 0.32 6.81 8.53
N LEU A 18 0.44 6.09 9.65
CA LEU A 18 -0.64 5.26 10.20
C LEU A 18 -1.14 5.87 11.52
N GLY A 19 -1.83 7.00 11.43
CA GLY A 19 -2.72 7.46 12.49
C GLY A 19 -4.02 6.64 12.44
N SER A 20 -4.30 5.89 13.49
CA SER A 20 -5.58 5.24 13.86
C SER A 20 -6.59 5.08 12.71
N ILE A 21 -6.69 3.89 12.13
CA ILE A 21 -7.72 3.52 11.17
C ILE A 21 -8.74 2.65 11.88
N SER A 22 -9.97 3.12 11.89
CA SER A 22 -11.15 2.36 12.27
C SER A 22 -11.85 1.89 11.01
N PHE A 23 -12.11 0.60 10.90
CA PHE A 23 -12.74 -0.02 9.73
C PHE A 23 -14.26 -0.17 9.92
N ALA A 24 -15.03 0.52 9.11
CA ALA A 24 -16.47 0.29 8.93
C ALA A 24 -16.78 0.22 7.44
N SER A 25 -16.55 -0.91 6.76
CA SER A 25 -16.59 -0.88 5.30
C SER A 25 -17.32 -2.01 4.58
N LEU A 26 -17.78 -3.08 5.18
CA LEU A 26 -18.47 -4.11 4.39
C LEU A 26 -19.98 -3.88 4.20
N ALA A 27 -20.63 -3.17 5.12
CA ALA A 27 -22.05 -2.81 4.98
C ALA A 27 -22.27 -1.58 4.08
N LEU A 28 -21.25 -0.76 3.87
CA LEU A 28 -21.34 0.49 3.07
C LEU A 28 -21.16 0.27 1.56
N ILE A 29 -20.47 -0.79 1.13
CA ILE A 29 -20.25 -1.08 -0.29
C ILE A 29 -21.57 -1.30 -1.03
N ILE A 30 -22.56 -1.92 -0.39
CA ILE A 30 -23.92 -2.12 -0.98
C ILE A 30 -24.70 -0.79 -1.07
N PHE A 31 -24.49 0.13 -0.14
CA PHE A 31 -25.21 1.40 -0.12
C PHE A 31 -24.63 2.45 -1.08
N PHE A 32 -23.32 2.47 -1.32
CA PHE A 32 -22.68 3.43 -2.21
C PHE A 32 -22.81 3.07 -3.70
N ALA A 33 -22.94 1.81 -4.06
CA ALA A 33 -23.27 1.39 -5.42
C ALA A 33 -24.65 1.93 -5.86
N GLN A 34 -25.58 2.11 -4.93
CA GLN A 34 -26.92 2.67 -5.21
C GLN A 34 -26.96 4.21 -5.26
N ALA A 35 -26.09 4.90 -4.52
CA ALA A 35 -26.07 6.37 -4.50
C ALA A 35 -25.35 6.99 -5.71
N ALA A 36 -24.36 6.30 -6.29
CA ALA A 36 -23.64 6.75 -7.48
C ALA A 36 -24.47 6.70 -8.78
N LYS A 37 -25.64 6.02 -8.78
CA LYS A 37 -26.52 5.86 -9.96
C LYS A 37 -27.31 7.11 -10.36
N ARG A 38 -27.19 8.25 -9.69
CA ARG A 38 -28.11 9.39 -9.94
C ARG A 38 -27.57 10.62 -10.65
N ALA A 39 -26.35 10.68 -11.11
CA ALA A 39 -25.88 11.81 -11.94
C ALA A 39 -24.61 11.46 -12.74
N LEU A 40 -24.74 10.97 -13.95
CA LEU A 40 -23.63 10.93 -14.91
C LEU A 40 -24.11 11.41 -16.29
N PRO A 41 -23.39 12.37 -16.93
CA PRO A 41 -23.46 12.57 -18.37
C PRO A 41 -22.65 11.51 -19.09
N ASP A 42 -23.06 11.19 -20.33
CA ASP A 42 -22.56 10.13 -21.20
C ASP A 42 -21.03 10.04 -21.30
N ALA A 43 -20.48 8.88 -20.95
CA ALA A 43 -19.08 8.55 -21.16
C ALA A 43 -18.80 8.21 -22.62
N GLN A 44 -17.74 8.76 -23.18
CA GLN A 44 -17.28 8.44 -24.53
C GLN A 44 -16.79 6.98 -24.63
N PRO A 45 -17.01 6.26 -25.77
CA PRO A 45 -16.64 4.86 -25.89
C PRO A 45 -15.12 4.64 -25.92
N VAL A 46 -14.66 3.71 -25.10
CA VAL A 46 -13.26 3.25 -25.02
C VAL A 46 -12.92 2.43 -26.27
N THR A 47 -11.92 2.84 -27.03
CA THR A 47 -11.41 2.09 -28.18
C THR A 47 -10.66 0.84 -27.78
N THR A 48 -10.99 -0.30 -28.37
CA THR A 48 -10.43 -1.63 -28.07
C THR A 48 -9.14 -1.91 -28.85
N GLU A 49 -8.06 -2.25 -28.15
CA GLU A 49 -6.87 -2.87 -28.76
C GLU A 49 -7.05 -4.40 -28.93
N THR A 50 -6.58 -4.94 -30.05
CA THR A 50 -6.60 -6.38 -30.35
C THR A 50 -5.50 -7.11 -29.57
N LEU A 51 -5.88 -8.02 -28.67
CA LEU A 51 -4.99 -8.88 -27.88
C LEU A 51 -4.96 -10.32 -28.43
N PRO A 52 -3.92 -11.13 -28.12
CA PRO A 52 -3.79 -12.49 -28.63
C PRO A 52 -4.92 -13.42 -28.16
N SER A 53 -5.27 -14.38 -29.02
CA SER A 53 -6.49 -15.20 -29.04
C SER A 53 -6.64 -16.27 -27.92
N SER A 54 -5.81 -16.29 -26.88
CA SER A 54 -5.85 -17.36 -25.85
C SER A 54 -6.43 -16.93 -24.48
N ALA A 55 -6.81 -15.66 -24.30
CA ALA A 55 -7.43 -15.20 -23.05
C ALA A 55 -8.97 -15.29 -23.14
N SER A 56 -9.61 -15.86 -22.12
CA SER A 56 -11.07 -15.90 -22.00
C SER A 56 -11.70 -14.51 -22.24
N LYS A 57 -12.69 -14.44 -23.11
CA LYS A 57 -13.43 -13.21 -23.41
C LYS A 57 -14.12 -12.66 -22.16
N VAL A 58 -14.56 -13.54 -21.26
CA VAL A 58 -15.28 -13.17 -20.04
C VAL A 58 -14.41 -12.38 -19.07
N PHE A 59 -13.12 -12.69 -18.93
CA PHE A 59 -12.25 -11.93 -18.02
C PHE A 59 -12.05 -10.47 -18.44
N ARG A 60 -12.16 -10.17 -19.72
CA ARG A 60 -12.15 -8.78 -20.22
C ARG A 60 -13.49 -8.07 -19.95
N LEU A 61 -14.59 -8.81 -20.07
CA LEU A 61 -15.91 -8.27 -19.75
C LEU A 61 -16.08 -8.06 -18.24
N ALA A 62 -15.42 -8.87 -17.42
CA ALA A 62 -15.53 -8.81 -15.95
C ALA A 62 -15.16 -7.44 -15.35
N LEU A 63 -14.25 -6.68 -15.99
CA LEU A 63 -13.84 -5.36 -15.53
C LEU A 63 -14.70 -4.21 -16.07
N GLN A 64 -15.64 -4.50 -16.98
CA GLN A 64 -16.58 -3.51 -17.47
C GLN A 64 -17.75 -3.33 -16.49
N PRO A 65 -18.39 -2.15 -16.45
CA PRO A 65 -19.62 -1.97 -15.68
C PRO A 65 -20.70 -2.99 -16.10
N PRO A 66 -21.56 -3.46 -15.18
CA PRO A 66 -22.61 -4.44 -15.46
C PRO A 66 -23.48 -4.06 -16.69
N GLU A 67 -23.86 -2.80 -16.80
CA GLU A 67 -24.69 -2.29 -17.90
C GLU A 67 -24.00 -2.37 -19.27
N ALA A 68 -22.67 -2.22 -19.28
CA ALA A 68 -21.89 -2.28 -20.53
C ALA A 68 -21.59 -3.72 -20.98
N ARG A 69 -21.49 -4.66 -20.03
CA ARG A 69 -21.16 -6.06 -20.33
C ARG A 69 -22.36 -6.97 -20.55
N GLU A 70 -23.55 -6.58 -20.11
CA GLU A 70 -24.75 -7.41 -20.13
C GLU A 70 -25.04 -8.02 -21.51
N GLN A 71 -25.21 -7.18 -22.53
CA GLN A 71 -25.52 -7.63 -23.88
C GLN A 71 -24.41 -8.51 -24.48
N LEU A 72 -23.14 -8.20 -24.19
CA LEU A 72 -22.01 -8.98 -24.67
C LEU A 72 -21.95 -10.35 -24.01
N LEU A 73 -22.28 -10.46 -22.73
CA LEU A 73 -22.37 -11.73 -22.01
C LEU A 73 -23.53 -12.59 -22.55
N GLN A 74 -24.71 -12.00 -22.80
CA GLN A 74 -25.84 -12.71 -23.42
C GLN A 74 -25.47 -13.27 -24.78
N GLN A 75 -24.89 -12.47 -25.67
CA GLN A 75 -24.42 -12.91 -26.99
C GLN A 75 -23.39 -14.05 -26.91
N LEU A 76 -22.45 -13.98 -25.95
CA LEU A 76 -21.48 -15.04 -25.73
C LEU A 76 -22.14 -16.35 -25.32
N ILE A 77 -23.09 -16.29 -24.37
CA ILE A 77 -23.83 -17.47 -23.87
C ILE A 77 -24.66 -18.11 -24.99
N GLU A 78 -25.32 -17.28 -25.83
CA GLU A 78 -26.16 -17.77 -26.93
C GLU A 78 -25.33 -18.36 -28.07
N SER A 79 -24.17 -17.78 -28.39
CA SER A 79 -23.34 -18.22 -29.50
C SER A 79 -22.56 -19.51 -29.22
N GLU A 80 -22.17 -19.73 -27.96
CA GLU A 80 -21.33 -20.85 -27.54
C GLU A 80 -21.85 -21.51 -26.25
N PRO A 81 -23.12 -21.99 -26.19
CA PRO A 81 -23.84 -22.29 -24.93
C PRO A 81 -23.22 -23.37 -24.06
N THR A 82 -22.33 -24.19 -24.61
CA THR A 82 -21.65 -25.30 -23.91
C THR A 82 -20.18 -25.04 -23.63
N SER A 83 -19.67 -23.85 -23.99
CA SER A 83 -18.28 -23.49 -23.76
C SER A 83 -18.00 -23.14 -22.28
N ALA A 84 -16.74 -23.27 -21.86
CA ALA A 84 -16.30 -22.82 -20.52
C ALA A 84 -16.52 -21.29 -20.34
N ASP A 85 -16.35 -20.51 -21.41
CA ASP A 85 -16.60 -19.07 -21.40
C ASP A 85 -18.09 -18.77 -21.21
N ALA A 86 -19.01 -19.57 -21.76
CA ALA A 86 -20.46 -19.39 -21.52
C ALA A 86 -20.81 -19.72 -20.06
N ASP A 87 -20.19 -20.72 -19.42
CA ASP A 87 -20.40 -21.03 -18.03
C ASP A 87 -19.89 -19.88 -17.12
N LEU A 88 -18.69 -19.36 -17.37
CA LEU A 88 -18.19 -18.16 -16.66
C LEU A 88 -19.06 -16.93 -16.91
N GLY A 89 -19.57 -16.78 -18.15
CA GLY A 89 -20.47 -15.69 -18.53
C GLY A 89 -21.81 -15.78 -17.83
N ARG A 90 -22.43 -16.98 -17.68
CA ARG A 90 -23.66 -17.19 -16.90
C ARG A 90 -23.45 -16.83 -15.45
N TYR A 91 -22.34 -17.25 -14.85
CA TYR A 91 -22.00 -16.91 -13.47
C TYR A 91 -21.92 -15.41 -13.26
N LEU A 92 -21.15 -14.73 -14.12
CA LEU A 92 -20.95 -13.29 -14.04
C LEU A 92 -22.27 -12.51 -14.24
N LEU A 93 -23.06 -12.88 -15.27
CA LEU A 93 -24.36 -12.27 -15.55
C LEU A 93 -25.36 -12.52 -14.41
N ALA A 94 -25.37 -13.74 -13.83
CA ALA A 94 -26.23 -14.06 -12.70
C ALA A 94 -25.85 -13.24 -11.45
N THR A 95 -24.57 -12.98 -11.23
CA THR A 95 -24.12 -12.11 -10.14
C THR A 95 -24.59 -10.67 -10.35
N ASP A 96 -24.49 -10.16 -11.59
CA ASP A 96 -25.03 -8.85 -11.93
C ASP A 96 -26.55 -8.75 -11.72
N ARG A 97 -27.31 -9.81 -12.08
CA ARG A 97 -28.75 -9.90 -11.82
C ARG A 97 -29.07 -9.89 -10.33
N LEU A 98 -28.31 -10.59 -9.52
CA LEU A 98 -28.46 -10.56 -8.07
C LEU A 98 -28.25 -9.16 -7.48
N GLU A 99 -27.23 -8.44 -7.93
CA GLU A 99 -26.95 -7.07 -7.49
C GLU A 99 -28.05 -6.08 -7.91
N GLN A 100 -28.71 -6.35 -9.05
CA GLN A 100 -29.82 -5.57 -9.56
C GLN A 100 -31.18 -5.97 -8.93
N GLY A 101 -31.20 -6.99 -8.07
CA GLY A 101 -32.44 -7.51 -7.44
C GLY A 101 -33.28 -8.42 -8.35
N GLN A 102 -32.74 -8.89 -9.47
CA GLN A 102 -33.40 -9.76 -10.45
C GLN A 102 -33.14 -11.24 -10.10
N ALA A 103 -33.64 -11.67 -8.96
CA ALA A 103 -33.32 -12.96 -8.37
C ALA A 103 -33.80 -14.16 -9.22
N ALA A 104 -34.97 -14.10 -9.83
CA ALA A 104 -35.52 -15.18 -10.67
C ALA A 104 -34.66 -15.44 -11.93
N ASP A 105 -34.16 -14.37 -12.55
CA ASP A 105 -33.27 -14.49 -13.72
C ASP A 105 -31.94 -15.11 -13.31
N ALA A 106 -31.41 -14.75 -12.15
CA ALA A 106 -30.19 -15.35 -11.59
C ALA A 106 -30.38 -16.85 -11.31
N VAL A 107 -31.52 -17.28 -10.76
CA VAL A 107 -31.85 -18.71 -10.57
C VAL A 107 -31.80 -19.44 -11.91
N THR A 108 -32.42 -18.90 -12.93
CA THR A 108 -32.45 -19.52 -14.26
C THR A 108 -31.04 -19.68 -14.82
N LEU A 109 -30.26 -18.62 -14.88
CA LEU A 109 -28.88 -18.62 -15.41
C LEU A 109 -27.98 -19.64 -14.68
N LEU A 110 -28.04 -19.68 -13.33
CA LEU A 110 -27.21 -20.59 -12.54
C LEU A 110 -27.70 -22.04 -12.57
N SER A 111 -28.98 -22.29 -12.92
CA SER A 111 -29.51 -23.65 -13.07
C SER A 111 -29.10 -24.30 -14.40
N GLU A 112 -28.84 -23.50 -15.43
CA GLU A 112 -28.32 -23.94 -16.73
C GLU A 112 -26.81 -24.21 -16.72
N GLN A 113 -26.10 -23.79 -15.68
CA GLN A 113 -24.65 -23.93 -15.57
C GLN A 113 -24.27 -25.37 -15.16
N LYS A 114 -23.28 -25.93 -15.85
CA LYS A 114 -22.70 -27.22 -15.48
C LYS A 114 -21.95 -27.08 -14.16
N THR A 115 -22.27 -27.94 -13.21
CA THR A 115 -21.64 -27.95 -11.86
C THR A 115 -20.60 -29.05 -11.69
N ASP A 116 -20.49 -29.99 -12.66
CA ASP A 116 -19.59 -31.14 -12.55
C ASP A 116 -18.13 -30.76 -12.87
N GLY A 117 -17.27 -30.83 -11.86
CA GLY A 117 -15.82 -30.70 -12.01
C GLY A 117 -15.26 -29.28 -12.18
N SER A 118 -16.09 -28.23 -12.08
CA SER A 118 -15.61 -26.85 -12.13
C SER A 118 -15.17 -26.39 -10.75
N ALA A 119 -13.99 -25.72 -10.67
CA ALA A 119 -13.52 -25.09 -9.45
C ALA A 119 -14.49 -24.01 -8.93
N LEU A 120 -15.35 -23.46 -9.78
CA LEU A 120 -16.35 -22.43 -9.40
C LEU A 120 -17.64 -23.04 -8.83
N THR A 121 -17.84 -24.35 -8.90
CA THR A 121 -19.08 -25.02 -8.44
C THR A 121 -19.54 -24.63 -7.04
N PRO A 122 -18.68 -24.54 -6.00
CA PRO A 122 -19.12 -24.12 -4.68
C PRO A 122 -19.77 -22.73 -4.68
N TYR A 123 -19.26 -21.81 -5.49
CA TYR A 123 -19.78 -20.44 -5.60
C TYR A 123 -21.03 -20.38 -6.50
N VAL A 124 -21.13 -21.22 -7.51
CA VAL A 124 -22.38 -21.38 -8.28
C VAL A 124 -23.51 -21.82 -7.38
N LEU A 125 -23.29 -22.83 -6.54
CA LEU A 125 -24.28 -23.33 -5.56
C LEU A 125 -24.59 -22.26 -4.51
N LEU A 126 -23.58 -21.52 -4.02
CA LEU A 126 -23.78 -20.43 -3.08
C LEU A 126 -24.67 -19.33 -3.69
N LYS A 127 -24.34 -18.83 -4.87
CA LYS A 127 -25.09 -17.74 -5.54
C LYS A 127 -26.50 -18.20 -5.95
N ARG A 128 -26.66 -19.45 -6.41
CA ARG A 128 -27.97 -20.01 -6.74
C ARG A 128 -28.88 -20.10 -5.51
N GLY A 129 -28.37 -20.56 -4.36
CA GLY A 129 -29.12 -20.55 -3.11
C GLY A 129 -29.44 -19.15 -2.61
N GLN A 130 -28.56 -18.18 -2.80
CA GLN A 130 -28.85 -16.76 -2.53
C GLN A 130 -29.98 -16.24 -3.43
N ALA A 131 -29.94 -16.56 -4.72
CA ALA A 131 -30.98 -16.18 -5.68
C ALA A 131 -32.33 -16.82 -5.32
N GLN A 132 -32.34 -18.12 -4.99
CA GLN A 132 -33.55 -18.82 -4.52
C GLN A 132 -34.15 -18.14 -3.30
N LEU A 133 -33.34 -17.84 -2.28
CA LEU A 133 -33.80 -17.14 -1.09
C LEU A 133 -34.41 -15.77 -1.37
N LEU A 134 -33.76 -14.99 -2.23
CA LEU A 134 -34.25 -13.66 -2.64
C LEU A 134 -35.49 -13.71 -3.52
N ALA A 135 -35.68 -14.79 -4.31
CA ALA A 135 -36.88 -15.06 -5.08
C ALA A 135 -38.05 -15.59 -4.21
N GLY A 136 -37.85 -15.80 -2.92
CA GLY A 136 -38.86 -16.38 -2.01
C GLY A 136 -38.96 -17.89 -2.05
N GLU A 137 -37.98 -18.56 -2.68
CA GLU A 137 -37.88 -20.00 -2.77
C GLU A 137 -37.07 -20.62 -1.60
N SER A 138 -37.18 -21.92 -1.41
CA SER A 138 -36.27 -22.64 -0.50
C SER A 138 -34.87 -22.73 -1.12
N PRO A 139 -33.81 -22.40 -0.37
CA PRO A 139 -32.45 -22.38 -0.91
C PRO A 139 -31.84 -23.79 -1.00
N THR A 140 -32.47 -24.72 -1.73
CA THR A 140 -32.07 -26.12 -1.87
C THR A 140 -30.64 -26.30 -2.40
N SER A 141 -30.13 -25.33 -3.12
CA SER A 141 -28.72 -25.33 -3.58
C SER A 141 -27.72 -25.23 -2.44
N TRP A 142 -28.10 -24.65 -1.30
CA TRP A 142 -27.27 -24.69 -0.10
C TRP A 142 -27.21 -26.05 0.56
N ASP A 143 -28.30 -26.87 0.49
CA ASP A 143 -28.26 -28.24 1.01
C ASP A 143 -27.21 -29.06 0.27
N GLN A 144 -27.16 -28.92 -1.07
CA GLN A 144 -26.11 -29.54 -1.88
C GLN A 144 -24.71 -28.98 -1.56
N LEU A 145 -24.56 -27.64 -1.44
CA LEU A 145 -23.29 -27.02 -1.08
C LEU A 145 -22.75 -27.54 0.26
N LEU A 146 -23.62 -27.65 1.27
CA LEU A 146 -23.27 -28.14 2.61
C LEU A 146 -22.93 -29.62 2.63
N ALA A 147 -23.55 -30.43 1.75
CA ALA A 147 -23.32 -31.86 1.68
C ALA A 147 -22.02 -32.20 0.93
N ASP A 148 -21.80 -31.55 -0.24
CA ASP A 148 -20.71 -31.91 -1.16
C ASP A 148 -19.42 -31.13 -0.88
N TYR A 149 -19.52 -29.92 -0.24
CA TYR A 149 -18.41 -28.98 -0.07
C TYR A 149 -18.29 -28.47 1.38
N GLU A 150 -18.57 -29.31 2.36
CA GLU A 150 -18.68 -28.96 3.80
C GLU A 150 -17.52 -28.09 4.34
N ASN A 151 -16.30 -28.35 3.88
CA ASN A 151 -15.08 -27.66 4.34
C ASN A 151 -14.65 -26.51 3.42
N HIS A 152 -15.40 -26.21 2.35
CA HIS A 152 -15.09 -25.12 1.45
C HIS A 152 -15.56 -23.77 2.00
N GLY A 153 -14.78 -22.69 1.82
CA GLY A 153 -15.10 -21.36 2.34
C GLY A 153 -16.49 -20.83 1.92
N ALA A 154 -17.00 -21.21 0.74
CA ALA A 154 -18.35 -20.83 0.30
C ALA A 154 -19.46 -21.26 1.25
N THR A 155 -19.30 -22.38 1.99
CA THR A 155 -20.30 -22.86 2.95
C THR A 155 -20.47 -21.91 4.13
N ALA A 156 -19.44 -21.16 4.48
CA ALA A 156 -19.49 -20.19 5.58
C ALA A 156 -20.55 -19.11 5.34
N ALA A 157 -20.66 -18.61 4.11
CA ALA A 157 -21.67 -17.62 3.75
C ALA A 157 -23.10 -18.19 3.79
N ALA A 158 -23.30 -19.43 3.33
CA ALA A 158 -24.58 -20.12 3.43
C ALA A 158 -24.98 -20.36 4.90
N ARG A 159 -24.05 -20.85 5.74
CA ARG A 159 -24.27 -21.06 7.18
C ARG A 159 -24.58 -19.76 7.91
N TYR A 160 -23.97 -18.65 7.52
CA TYR A 160 -24.29 -17.34 8.09
C TYR A 160 -25.76 -16.97 7.87
N GLU A 161 -26.26 -17.12 6.65
CA GLU A 161 -27.66 -16.81 6.32
C GLU A 161 -28.65 -17.79 6.99
N LEU A 162 -28.37 -19.09 6.95
CA LEU A 162 -29.18 -20.11 7.62
C LEU A 162 -29.22 -19.87 9.14
N GLY A 163 -28.13 -19.46 9.73
CA GLY A 163 -28.00 -19.21 11.17
C GLY A 163 -28.87 -18.08 11.71
N LYS A 164 -29.42 -17.20 10.84
CA LYS A 164 -30.42 -16.19 11.21
C LYS A 164 -31.75 -16.83 11.67
N ARG A 165 -32.03 -18.08 11.24
CA ARG A 165 -33.22 -18.87 11.59
C ARG A 165 -32.89 -20.06 12.48
N ASP A 166 -31.72 -20.68 12.27
CA ASP A 166 -31.20 -21.81 13.03
C ASP A 166 -29.82 -21.49 13.64
N PRO A 167 -29.76 -21.06 14.92
CA PRO A 167 -28.50 -20.67 15.58
C PRO A 167 -27.44 -21.78 15.59
N ALA A 168 -27.76 -23.05 15.41
CA ALA A 168 -26.79 -24.14 15.35
C ALA A 168 -25.85 -24.00 14.12
N GLN A 169 -26.33 -23.38 13.05
CA GLN A 169 -25.49 -23.08 11.87
C GLN A 169 -24.38 -22.05 12.19
N TRP A 170 -24.67 -21.09 13.05
CA TRP A 170 -23.64 -20.15 13.51
C TRP A 170 -22.59 -20.83 14.40
N GLU A 171 -22.96 -21.78 15.26
CA GLU A 171 -21.99 -22.55 16.04
C GLU A 171 -21.07 -23.38 15.13
N THR A 172 -21.67 -24.00 14.12
CA THR A 172 -20.91 -24.74 13.10
C THR A 172 -19.97 -23.81 12.29
N LEU A 173 -20.46 -22.63 11.93
CA LEU A 173 -19.66 -21.61 11.24
C LEU A 173 -18.43 -21.19 12.07
N LEU A 174 -18.64 -20.86 13.36
CA LEU A 174 -17.56 -20.45 14.28
C LEU A 174 -16.51 -21.56 14.48
N THR A 175 -16.94 -22.82 14.41
CA THR A 175 -16.06 -23.98 14.64
C THR A 175 -15.33 -24.41 13.38
N LYS A 176 -16.01 -24.48 12.22
CA LYS A 176 -15.44 -25.02 10.98
C LYS A 176 -14.73 -23.97 10.13
N HIS A 177 -15.17 -22.72 10.18
CA HIS A 177 -14.64 -21.64 9.35
C HIS A 177 -14.35 -20.37 10.18
N PRO A 178 -13.58 -20.45 11.28
CA PRO A 178 -13.37 -19.32 12.20
C PRO A 178 -12.69 -18.12 11.52
N SER A 179 -11.89 -18.34 10.49
CA SER A 179 -11.19 -17.29 9.73
C SER A 179 -12.08 -16.59 8.69
N HIS A 180 -13.23 -17.17 8.33
CA HIS A 180 -14.12 -16.53 7.36
C HIS A 180 -14.72 -15.24 7.93
N PRO A 181 -14.80 -14.12 7.15
CA PRO A 181 -15.33 -12.84 7.64
C PRO A 181 -16.70 -12.93 8.30
N LYS A 182 -17.58 -13.83 7.83
CA LYS A 182 -18.89 -14.07 8.44
C LYS A 182 -18.82 -14.73 9.84
N ALA A 183 -17.80 -15.53 10.10
CA ALA A 183 -17.57 -16.07 11.45
C ALA A 183 -17.14 -14.96 12.42
N VAL A 184 -16.23 -14.09 12.00
CA VAL A 184 -15.83 -12.91 12.78
C VAL A 184 -17.03 -12.01 13.07
N GLU A 185 -17.90 -11.78 12.07
CA GLU A 185 -19.14 -11.01 12.23
C GLU A 185 -20.06 -11.63 13.29
N VAL A 186 -20.30 -12.95 13.24
CA VAL A 186 -21.11 -13.67 14.24
C VAL A 186 -20.46 -13.61 15.63
N ALA A 187 -19.14 -13.78 15.72
CA ALA A 187 -18.44 -13.67 17.00
C ALA A 187 -18.63 -12.28 17.62
N LEU A 188 -18.45 -11.20 16.84
CA LEU A 188 -18.69 -9.83 17.29
C LEU A 188 -20.15 -9.58 17.67
N GLN A 189 -21.12 -10.12 16.91
CA GLN A 189 -22.54 -10.01 17.24
C GLN A 189 -22.86 -10.66 18.59
N LYS A 190 -22.36 -11.87 18.85
CA LYS A 190 -22.55 -12.56 20.13
C LYS A 190 -21.88 -11.83 21.29
N LEU A 191 -20.72 -11.20 21.05
CA LEU A 191 -20.01 -10.41 22.06
C LEU A 191 -20.72 -9.11 22.47
N LYS A 192 -21.76 -8.66 21.75
CA LYS A 192 -22.63 -7.54 22.17
C LYS A 192 -23.57 -7.90 23.31
N THR A 193 -23.95 -9.18 23.44
CA THR A 193 -24.93 -9.67 24.43
C THR A 193 -24.31 -10.56 25.51
N GLY A 194 -23.02 -10.91 25.37
CA GLY A 194 -22.33 -11.79 26.30
C GLY A 194 -20.81 -11.63 26.31
N THR A 195 -20.17 -12.43 27.13
CA THR A 195 -18.69 -12.54 27.16
C THR A 195 -18.31 -13.99 26.88
N SER A 196 -17.44 -14.22 25.92
CA SER A 196 -16.88 -15.54 25.60
C SER A 196 -15.44 -15.39 25.18
N LYS A 197 -14.56 -16.11 25.86
CA LYS A 197 -13.14 -16.18 25.51
C LYS A 197 -12.92 -16.66 24.09
N ASP A 198 -13.64 -17.71 23.67
CA ASP A 198 -13.46 -18.32 22.34
C ASP A 198 -13.85 -17.36 21.23
N GLN A 199 -14.94 -16.60 21.40
CA GLN A 199 -15.36 -15.60 20.42
C GLN A 199 -14.35 -14.44 20.34
N LEU A 200 -13.81 -13.99 21.49
CA LEU A 200 -12.73 -13.00 21.51
C LEU A 200 -11.46 -13.52 20.83
N LEU A 201 -11.14 -14.81 20.98
CA LEU A 201 -9.98 -15.43 20.32
C LEU A 201 -10.17 -15.53 18.81
N ILE A 202 -11.39 -15.82 18.32
CA ILE A 202 -11.72 -15.76 16.88
C ILE A 202 -11.45 -14.35 16.35
N VAL A 203 -11.94 -13.32 17.03
CA VAL A 203 -11.69 -11.93 16.63
C VAL A 203 -10.22 -11.61 16.67
N ALA A 204 -9.49 -12.01 17.73
CA ALA A 204 -8.05 -11.76 17.87
C ALA A 204 -7.21 -12.42 16.77
N ALA A 205 -7.60 -13.62 16.33
CA ALA A 205 -6.88 -14.36 15.30
C ALA A 205 -7.22 -13.88 13.87
N HIS A 206 -8.46 -13.44 13.62
CA HIS A 206 -8.98 -13.27 12.26
C HIS A 206 -9.68 -11.93 12.01
N GLY A 207 -9.81 -11.07 13.02
CA GLY A 207 -10.60 -9.84 12.92
C GLY A 207 -9.78 -8.56 12.76
N LEU A 208 -8.50 -8.63 12.35
CA LEU A 208 -7.58 -7.48 12.27
C LEU A 208 -8.17 -6.29 11.49
N TYR A 209 -9.00 -6.55 10.49
CA TYR A 209 -9.67 -5.57 9.64
C TYR A 209 -10.96 -4.96 10.25
N ARG A 210 -11.29 -5.28 11.53
CA ARG A 210 -12.53 -4.82 12.19
C ARG A 210 -12.26 -3.69 13.18
N ASP A 211 -13.17 -2.72 13.23
CA ASP A 211 -13.11 -1.59 14.19
C ASP A 211 -13.07 -2.06 15.65
N GLU A 212 -13.78 -3.14 15.95
CA GLU A 212 -13.89 -3.71 17.29
C GLU A 212 -12.64 -4.51 17.71
N TYR A 213 -11.65 -4.63 16.83
CA TYR A 213 -10.49 -5.53 17.01
C TYR A 213 -9.68 -5.18 18.26
N GLU A 214 -9.19 -3.91 18.38
CA GLU A 214 -8.39 -3.49 19.54
C GLU A 214 -9.15 -3.66 20.86
N ALA A 215 -10.44 -3.31 20.87
CA ALA A 215 -11.28 -3.48 22.05
C ALA A 215 -11.42 -4.97 22.45
N SER A 216 -11.46 -5.86 21.47
CA SER A 216 -11.50 -7.33 21.72
C SER A 216 -10.19 -7.83 22.32
N LEU A 217 -9.03 -7.34 21.83
CA LEU A 217 -7.72 -7.65 22.43
C LEU A 217 -7.62 -7.12 23.87
N ASP A 218 -8.10 -5.91 24.12
CA ASP A 218 -8.11 -5.31 25.46
C ASP A 218 -8.98 -6.13 26.43
N ARG A 219 -10.13 -6.63 25.99
CA ARG A 219 -10.96 -7.52 26.77
C ARG A 219 -10.26 -8.84 27.09
N LEU A 220 -9.64 -9.50 26.11
CA LEU A 220 -8.86 -10.72 26.32
C LEU A 220 -7.78 -10.52 27.40
N THR A 221 -7.00 -9.45 27.28
CA THR A 221 -5.89 -9.18 28.20
C THR A 221 -6.35 -8.79 29.60
N LYS A 222 -7.53 -8.17 29.73
CA LYS A 222 -8.10 -7.74 31.01
C LYS A 222 -8.88 -8.85 31.70
N GLU A 223 -9.74 -9.55 30.95
CA GLU A 223 -10.73 -10.49 31.52
C GLU A 223 -10.16 -11.92 31.65
N TYR A 224 -9.24 -12.32 30.75
CA TYR A 224 -8.77 -13.70 30.60
C TYR A 224 -7.26 -13.88 30.71
N SER A 225 -6.51 -12.89 31.20
CA SER A 225 -5.04 -12.89 31.19
C SER A 225 -4.36 -14.09 31.83
N GLN A 226 -5.01 -14.76 32.81
CA GLN A 226 -4.49 -15.94 33.52
C GLN A 226 -4.82 -17.25 32.79
N GLU A 227 -5.71 -17.21 31.82
CA GLU A 227 -6.20 -18.36 31.06
C GLU A 227 -5.61 -18.44 29.65
N LEU A 228 -4.88 -17.40 29.21
CA LEU A 228 -4.29 -17.34 27.89
C LEU A 228 -3.03 -18.19 27.82
N THR A 229 -2.92 -19.00 26.76
CA THR A 229 -1.70 -19.75 26.46
C THR A 229 -0.62 -18.81 25.88
N PRO A 230 0.67 -19.22 25.90
CA PRO A 230 1.74 -18.45 25.26
C PRO A 230 1.46 -18.14 23.78
N GLU A 231 0.87 -19.07 23.00
CA GLU A 231 0.54 -18.90 21.58
C GLU A 231 -0.60 -17.88 21.40
N GLN A 232 -1.56 -17.87 22.30
CA GLN A 232 -2.62 -16.85 22.31
C GLN A 232 -2.06 -15.47 22.64
N TRP A 233 -1.06 -15.40 23.55
CA TRP A 233 -0.35 -14.15 23.82
C TRP A 233 0.46 -13.67 22.59
N GLU A 234 1.03 -14.58 21.80
CA GLU A 234 1.70 -14.23 20.53
C GLU A 234 0.73 -13.63 19.52
N THR A 235 -0.46 -14.26 19.34
CA THR A 235 -1.53 -13.74 18.49
C THR A 235 -1.99 -12.35 18.95
N ILE A 236 -2.19 -12.14 20.24
CA ILE A 236 -2.55 -10.83 20.81
C ILE A 236 -1.40 -9.83 20.60
N GLY A 237 -0.17 -10.26 20.79
CA GLY A 237 1.03 -9.45 20.55
C GLY A 237 1.14 -9.00 19.09
N PHE A 238 0.87 -9.91 18.16
CA PHE A 238 0.80 -9.64 16.73
C PHE A 238 -0.28 -8.58 16.43
N GLY A 239 -1.49 -8.79 16.93
CA GLY A 239 -2.59 -7.85 16.70
C GLY A 239 -2.31 -6.44 17.24
N TYR A 240 -1.77 -6.32 18.44
CA TYR A 240 -1.35 -5.00 18.96
C TYR A 240 -0.20 -4.40 18.15
N TRP A 241 0.72 -5.21 17.60
CA TRP A 241 1.82 -4.74 16.78
C TRP A 241 1.31 -4.14 15.47
N GLU A 242 0.44 -4.87 14.77
CA GLU A 242 -0.17 -4.39 13.52
C GLU A 242 -1.01 -3.12 13.72
N ASN A 243 -1.71 -3.01 14.85
CA ASN A 243 -2.43 -1.79 15.25
C ASN A 243 -1.52 -0.71 15.89
N GLN A 244 -0.19 -0.86 15.81
CA GLN A 244 0.79 0.11 16.31
C GLN A 244 0.69 0.40 17.82
N ARG A 245 0.06 -0.48 18.58
CA ARG A 245 0.00 -0.41 20.04
C ARG A 245 1.26 -1.03 20.67
N TYR A 246 2.42 -0.54 20.24
CA TYR A 246 3.72 -1.14 20.52
C TYR A 246 3.99 -1.40 21.99
N GLY A 247 3.52 -0.53 22.88
CA GLY A 247 3.64 -0.74 24.32
C GLY A 247 2.83 -1.91 24.85
N LYS A 248 1.61 -2.16 24.28
CA LYS A 248 0.78 -3.33 24.58
C LYS A 248 1.35 -4.57 23.89
N ALA A 249 1.82 -4.45 22.65
CA ALA A 249 2.48 -5.52 21.92
C ALA A 249 3.71 -6.05 22.69
N SER A 250 4.58 -5.16 23.18
CA SER A 250 5.73 -5.52 24.02
C SER A 250 5.33 -6.35 25.24
N GLN A 251 4.24 -6.00 25.91
CA GLN A 251 3.76 -6.72 27.08
C GLN A 251 3.19 -8.11 26.73
N ALA A 252 2.51 -8.22 25.59
CA ALA A 252 1.97 -9.49 25.12
C ALA A 252 3.08 -10.43 24.63
N TYR A 253 4.02 -9.94 23.80
CA TYR A 253 5.15 -10.73 23.33
C TYR A 253 6.10 -11.19 24.46
N ALA A 254 6.17 -10.46 25.58
CA ALA A 254 6.91 -10.90 26.77
C ALA A 254 6.33 -12.17 27.43
N LYS A 255 5.07 -12.52 27.11
CA LYS A 255 4.36 -13.72 27.58
C LYS A 255 4.18 -14.79 26.48
N ALA A 256 4.54 -14.46 25.25
CA ALA A 256 4.51 -15.36 24.09
C ALA A 256 5.60 -16.45 24.20
N PRO A 257 5.55 -17.48 23.34
CA PRO A 257 6.64 -18.46 23.27
C PRO A 257 7.97 -17.78 23.05
N LEU A 258 9.02 -18.27 23.75
CA LEU A 258 10.34 -17.69 23.66
C LEU A 258 10.95 -17.96 22.28
N SER A 259 11.12 -16.92 21.48
CA SER A 259 11.71 -16.94 20.15
C SER A 259 12.53 -15.68 19.88
N PRO A 260 13.42 -15.67 18.87
CA PRO A 260 14.10 -14.45 18.45
C PRO A 260 13.11 -13.32 18.13
N ARG A 261 12.03 -13.62 17.38
CA ARG A 261 10.96 -12.69 17.02
C ARG A 261 10.26 -12.11 18.25
N SER A 262 9.83 -12.95 19.20
CA SER A 262 9.10 -12.48 20.37
C SER A 262 9.97 -11.58 21.27
N LEU A 263 11.25 -11.91 21.45
CA LEU A 263 12.20 -11.07 22.19
C LEU A 263 12.49 -9.76 21.47
N TYR A 264 12.70 -9.80 20.14
CA TYR A 264 12.90 -8.59 19.35
C TYR A 264 11.67 -7.66 19.42
N ARG A 265 10.46 -8.19 19.21
CA ARG A 265 9.21 -7.41 19.28
C ARG A 265 8.92 -6.90 20.68
N THR A 266 9.27 -7.65 21.73
CA THR A 266 9.24 -7.17 23.12
C THR A 266 10.15 -5.96 23.29
N ALA A 267 11.41 -6.06 22.86
CA ALA A 267 12.40 -5.01 22.99
C ALA A 267 12.03 -3.77 22.15
N ARG A 268 11.72 -3.97 20.87
CA ARG A 268 11.41 -2.91 19.93
C ARG A 268 10.12 -2.18 20.32
N GLY A 269 9.08 -2.91 20.70
CA GLY A 269 7.83 -2.33 21.18
C GLY A 269 8.01 -1.48 22.44
N ALA A 270 8.85 -1.95 23.39
CA ALA A 270 9.21 -1.17 24.57
C ALA A 270 10.02 0.09 24.21
N GLN A 271 10.95 0.00 23.24
CA GLN A 271 11.75 1.13 22.78
C GLN A 271 10.86 2.22 22.17
N ILE A 272 9.95 1.85 21.26
CA ILE A 272 9.01 2.77 20.63
C ILE A 272 8.10 3.42 21.68
N ALA A 273 7.63 2.65 22.65
CA ALA A 273 6.84 3.12 23.77
C ALA A 273 7.66 3.89 24.84
N ARG A 274 8.94 4.18 24.57
CA ARG A 274 9.87 4.92 25.44
C ARG A 274 10.13 4.24 26.80
N LYS A 275 9.91 2.93 26.91
CA LYS A 275 10.20 2.12 28.11
C LYS A 275 11.65 1.62 28.06
N LYS A 276 12.62 2.54 28.15
CA LYS A 276 14.04 2.33 27.87
C LYS A 276 14.66 1.16 28.63
N VAL A 277 14.36 0.99 29.92
CA VAL A 277 14.92 -0.09 30.75
C VAL A 277 14.46 -1.46 30.25
N VAL A 278 13.16 -1.59 29.93
CA VAL A 278 12.61 -2.85 29.41
C VAL A 278 13.21 -3.17 28.04
N ALA A 279 13.35 -2.17 27.17
CA ALA A 279 13.92 -2.34 25.84
C ALA A 279 15.37 -2.85 25.91
N ILE A 280 16.22 -2.20 26.70
CA ILE A 280 17.62 -2.61 26.87
C ILE A 280 17.73 -4.04 27.41
N ALA A 281 16.99 -4.37 28.47
CA ALA A 281 17.00 -5.71 29.03
C ALA A 281 16.56 -6.80 28.05
N ALA A 282 15.52 -6.52 27.26
CA ALA A 282 15.00 -7.46 26.26
C ALA A 282 15.97 -7.65 25.08
N TYR A 283 16.62 -6.58 24.57
CA TYR A 283 17.66 -6.70 23.54
C TYR A 283 18.87 -7.46 24.04
N GLN A 284 19.31 -7.22 25.29
CA GLN A 284 20.41 -7.98 25.91
C GLN A 284 20.06 -9.46 26.06
N LYS A 285 18.83 -9.77 26.49
CA LYS A 285 18.34 -11.16 26.58
C LYS A 285 18.31 -11.82 25.19
N LEU A 286 17.87 -11.10 24.13
CA LEU A 286 17.90 -11.61 22.76
C LEU A 286 19.33 -11.97 22.34
N ALA A 287 20.30 -11.08 22.55
CA ALA A 287 21.69 -11.30 22.19
C ALA A 287 22.36 -12.45 23.00
N GLN A 288 21.94 -12.66 24.23
CA GLN A 288 22.42 -13.75 25.06
C GLN A 288 21.81 -15.10 24.68
N THR A 289 20.51 -15.13 24.40
CA THR A 289 19.76 -16.37 24.16
C THR A 289 19.92 -16.88 22.73
N TYR A 290 19.96 -15.96 21.77
CA TYR A 290 19.99 -16.24 20.32
C TYR A 290 21.09 -15.42 19.61
N PRO A 291 22.37 -15.61 19.95
CA PRO A 291 23.49 -14.75 19.53
C PRO A 291 23.66 -14.64 18.02
N ASN A 292 23.20 -15.64 17.25
CA ASN A 292 23.36 -15.72 15.79
C ASN A 292 22.05 -15.53 15.00
N ALA A 293 20.92 -15.25 15.68
CA ALA A 293 19.67 -15.02 14.98
C ALA A 293 19.69 -13.68 14.21
N PRO A 294 19.07 -13.58 13.04
CA PRO A 294 18.99 -12.33 12.27
C PRO A 294 18.42 -11.17 13.10
N GLU A 295 17.41 -11.43 13.93
CA GLU A 295 16.79 -10.45 14.83
C GLU A 295 17.79 -9.91 15.86
N THR A 296 18.83 -10.68 16.19
CA THR A 296 19.88 -10.23 17.13
C THR A 296 20.74 -9.15 16.48
N GLY A 297 21.10 -9.29 15.21
CA GLY A 297 21.81 -8.26 14.47
C GLY A 297 21.05 -6.93 14.46
N LEU A 298 19.76 -6.98 14.12
CA LEU A 298 18.85 -5.83 14.20
C LEU A 298 18.75 -5.29 15.63
N GLY A 299 18.54 -6.18 16.59
CA GLY A 299 18.38 -5.84 18.00
C GLY A 299 19.59 -5.13 18.60
N LEU A 300 20.82 -5.55 18.26
CA LEU A 300 22.04 -4.91 18.71
C LEU A 300 22.21 -3.49 18.16
N ILE A 301 21.84 -3.26 16.90
CA ILE A 301 21.82 -1.90 16.30
C ILE A 301 20.81 -1.00 17.05
N LYS A 302 19.61 -1.51 17.33
CA LYS A 302 18.58 -0.76 18.08
C LYS A 302 18.94 -0.60 19.58
N LEU A 303 19.68 -1.55 20.15
CA LEU A 303 20.25 -1.43 21.49
C LEU A 303 21.24 -0.26 21.55
N ALA A 304 22.11 -0.13 20.54
CA ALA A 304 23.06 0.99 20.46
C ALA A 304 22.33 2.35 20.48
N ASP A 305 21.16 2.48 19.80
CA ASP A 305 20.32 3.70 19.85
C ASP A 305 19.79 4.02 21.26
N SER A 306 19.71 3.02 22.11
CA SER A 306 19.17 3.14 23.46
C SER A 306 20.24 3.39 24.53
N LEU A 307 21.52 3.27 24.17
CA LEU A 307 22.65 3.39 25.11
C LEU A 307 23.32 4.78 25.00
N PRO A 308 24.09 5.21 26.04
CA PRO A 308 25.02 6.33 25.89
C PRO A 308 26.10 6.02 24.86
N ASP A 309 26.59 7.02 24.15
CA ASP A 309 27.54 6.92 23.03
C ASP A 309 28.68 5.93 23.25
N LYS A 310 29.39 6.03 24.38
CA LYS A 310 30.51 5.14 24.70
C LYS A 310 30.08 3.67 24.88
N ALA A 311 28.92 3.44 25.47
CA ALA A 311 28.37 2.11 25.70
C ALA A 311 27.76 1.51 24.40
N ALA A 312 27.33 2.35 23.47
CA ALA A 312 26.77 1.95 22.18
C ALA A 312 27.82 1.30 21.24
N LEU A 313 29.11 1.54 21.46
CA LEU A 313 30.16 0.99 20.60
C LEU A 313 30.25 -0.55 20.70
N ALA A 314 30.08 -1.13 21.88
CA ALA A 314 30.24 -2.58 22.09
C ALA A 314 29.20 -3.43 21.32
N PRO A 315 27.88 -3.14 21.37
CA PRO A 315 26.91 -3.86 20.54
C PRO A 315 27.13 -3.65 19.03
N LEU A 316 27.59 -2.49 18.58
CA LEU A 316 27.95 -2.27 17.17
C LEU A 316 29.15 -3.10 16.73
N ASP A 317 30.20 -3.22 17.60
CA ASP A 317 31.34 -4.09 17.34
C ASP A 317 30.94 -5.57 17.25
N GLN A 318 29.96 -5.99 18.03
CA GLN A 318 29.40 -7.33 17.94
C GLN A 318 28.67 -7.54 16.59
N VAL A 319 27.89 -6.58 16.13
CA VAL A 319 27.25 -6.66 14.81
C VAL A 319 28.29 -6.78 13.70
N ILE A 320 29.30 -5.91 13.69
CA ILE A 320 30.37 -5.91 12.68
C ILE A 320 31.06 -7.27 12.60
N LYS A 321 31.27 -7.92 13.75
CA LYS A 321 31.93 -9.22 13.84
C LYS A 321 31.04 -10.39 13.40
N THR A 322 29.75 -10.35 13.74
CA THR A 322 28.86 -11.53 13.69
C THR A 322 27.88 -11.50 12.54
N PHE A 323 27.48 -10.30 12.05
CA PHE A 323 26.46 -10.10 11.04
C PHE A 323 27.00 -9.32 9.84
N PRO A 324 27.68 -9.98 8.88
CA PRO A 324 28.32 -9.30 7.74
C PRO A 324 27.37 -8.43 6.93
N ASP A 325 26.12 -8.86 6.74
CA ASP A 325 25.10 -8.14 5.96
C ASP A 325 24.67 -6.82 6.61
N ARG A 326 24.91 -6.66 7.92
CA ARG A 326 24.60 -5.44 8.69
C ARG A 326 25.85 -4.67 9.14
N ALA A 327 27.04 -5.20 8.81
CA ALA A 327 28.30 -4.61 9.28
C ALA A 327 28.53 -3.20 8.72
N GLY A 328 28.10 -2.94 7.48
CA GLY A 328 28.17 -1.60 6.87
C GLY A 328 27.34 -0.56 7.64
N GLU A 329 26.09 -0.89 7.99
CA GLU A 329 25.20 -0.06 8.81
C GLU A 329 25.81 0.20 10.19
N ALA A 330 26.28 -0.85 10.86
CA ALA A 330 26.88 -0.74 12.19
C ALA A 330 28.17 0.11 12.18
N LEU A 331 29.02 -0.03 11.15
CA LEU A 331 30.22 0.78 10.98
C LEU A 331 29.89 2.27 10.74
N LEU A 332 28.90 2.58 9.90
CA LEU A 332 28.50 3.96 9.66
C LEU A 332 27.95 4.60 10.92
N LYS A 333 27.12 3.87 11.67
CA LYS A 333 26.60 4.31 12.96
C LYS A 333 27.72 4.50 13.98
N LYS A 334 28.67 3.57 14.06
CA LYS A 334 29.87 3.69 14.89
C LYS A 334 30.69 4.92 14.53
N ALA A 335 30.86 5.22 13.23
CA ALA A 335 31.57 6.41 12.79
C ALA A 335 30.90 7.71 13.27
N ASN A 336 29.56 7.78 13.22
CA ASN A 336 28.82 8.94 13.69
C ASN A 336 28.96 9.13 15.21
N ILE A 337 28.93 8.03 15.99
CA ILE A 337 29.14 8.06 17.45
C ILE A 337 30.58 8.48 17.76
N LEU A 338 31.59 7.98 17.05
CA LEU A 338 33.01 8.34 17.26
C LEU A 338 33.25 9.84 16.97
N GLU A 339 32.55 10.41 16.02
CA GLU A 339 32.60 11.85 15.74
C GLU A 339 32.03 12.69 16.91
N GLN A 340 30.90 12.26 17.48
CA GLN A 340 30.31 12.88 18.68
C GLN A 340 31.24 12.76 19.89
N LEU A 341 31.96 11.64 20.01
CA LEU A 341 32.98 11.40 21.03
C LEU A 341 34.32 12.14 20.75
N LYS A 342 34.36 13.01 19.76
CA LYS A 342 35.54 13.79 19.33
C LYS A 342 36.75 12.92 18.95
N SER A 343 36.50 11.79 18.30
CA SER A 343 37.49 10.86 17.77
C SER A 343 37.49 10.86 16.23
N PRO A 344 37.86 11.97 15.57
CA PRO A 344 37.64 12.17 14.12
C PRO A 344 38.48 11.19 13.27
N THR A 345 39.68 10.79 13.72
CA THR A 345 40.51 9.81 13.01
C THR A 345 39.82 8.46 12.95
N SER A 346 39.36 7.93 14.10
CA SER A 346 38.64 6.65 14.14
C SER A 346 37.31 6.69 13.42
N ALA A 347 36.61 7.86 13.40
CA ALA A 347 35.39 8.07 12.63
C ALA A 347 35.69 8.00 11.12
N LYS A 348 36.79 8.63 10.67
CA LYS A 348 37.25 8.58 9.27
C LYS A 348 37.60 7.15 8.86
N ASP A 349 38.33 6.41 9.72
CA ASP A 349 38.74 5.02 9.46
C ASP A 349 37.51 4.11 9.32
N ALA A 350 36.53 4.26 10.20
CA ALA A 350 35.26 3.52 10.12
C ALA A 350 34.50 3.82 8.81
N ARG A 351 34.38 5.08 8.39
CA ARG A 351 33.77 5.45 7.08
C ARG A 351 34.57 4.93 5.88
N THR A 352 35.88 4.87 6.00
CA THR A 352 36.73 4.27 4.96
C THR A 352 36.48 2.78 4.86
N SER A 353 36.35 2.09 5.99
CA SER A 353 36.01 0.66 6.04
C SER A 353 34.63 0.37 5.44
N VAL A 354 33.62 1.25 5.64
CA VAL A 354 32.31 1.11 4.96
C VAL A 354 32.51 1.09 3.45
N LEU A 355 33.25 2.03 2.90
CA LEU A 355 33.45 2.15 1.44
C LEU A 355 34.32 1.05 0.83
N SER A 356 35.33 0.56 1.58
CA SER A 356 36.29 -0.43 1.05
C SER A 356 35.88 -1.88 1.27
N GLN A 357 35.24 -2.19 2.40
CA GLN A 357 34.89 -3.56 2.78
C GLN A 357 33.42 -3.89 2.52
N PHE A 358 32.54 -2.87 2.51
CA PHE A 358 31.10 -3.02 2.35
C PHE A 358 30.57 -2.11 1.25
N SER A 359 31.28 -2.04 0.12
CA SER A 359 31.04 -1.07 -0.96
C SER A 359 29.63 -1.16 -1.59
N ALA A 360 29.00 -2.33 -1.55
CA ALA A 360 27.64 -2.55 -2.06
C ALA A 360 26.54 -2.34 -1.01
N SER A 361 26.89 -2.00 0.24
CA SER A 361 25.89 -1.81 1.31
C SER A 361 25.12 -0.50 1.17
N ASP A 362 23.91 -0.45 1.74
CA ASP A 362 23.11 0.78 1.86
C ASP A 362 23.89 1.91 2.55
N ALA A 363 24.68 1.57 3.59
CA ALA A 363 25.53 2.52 4.29
C ALA A 363 26.60 3.14 3.38
N ALA A 364 27.18 2.36 2.46
CA ALA A 364 28.12 2.89 1.48
C ALA A 364 27.44 3.79 0.44
N ALA A 365 26.24 3.42 0.00
CA ALA A 365 25.42 4.24 -0.90
C ALA A 365 25.08 5.60 -0.24
N GLU A 366 24.56 5.60 0.98
CA GLU A 366 24.27 6.80 1.76
C GLU A 366 25.51 7.70 1.90
N LEU A 367 26.64 7.11 2.26
CA LEU A 367 27.88 7.84 2.47
C LEU A 367 28.40 8.45 1.17
N ARG A 368 28.32 7.73 0.02
CA ARG A 368 28.71 8.26 -1.30
C ARG A 368 27.82 9.42 -1.72
N LEU A 369 26.50 9.28 -1.63
CA LEU A 369 25.56 10.32 -2.04
C LEU A 369 25.72 11.58 -1.18
N SER A 370 25.80 11.42 0.14
CA SER A 370 26.05 12.54 1.06
C SER A 370 27.35 13.30 0.73
N ARG A 371 28.44 12.57 0.40
CA ARG A 371 29.71 13.18 -0.02
C ARG A 371 29.59 13.82 -1.39
N ALA A 372 28.86 13.25 -2.33
CA ALA A 372 28.62 13.80 -3.65
C ALA A 372 27.92 15.16 -3.56
N HIS A 373 26.81 15.25 -2.81
CA HIS A 373 26.13 16.52 -2.57
C HIS A 373 27.01 17.56 -1.86
N LYS A 374 27.84 17.12 -0.90
CA LYS A 374 28.80 18.01 -0.23
C LYS A 374 29.87 18.56 -1.20
N ALA A 375 30.40 17.72 -2.07
CA ALA A 375 31.35 18.12 -3.10
C ALA A 375 30.69 19.10 -4.10
N ALA A 376 29.47 18.83 -4.55
CA ALA A 376 28.73 19.73 -5.44
C ALA A 376 28.47 21.10 -4.79
N LYS A 377 28.10 21.15 -3.50
CA LYS A 377 27.97 22.43 -2.76
C LYS A 377 29.26 23.19 -2.63
N ALA A 378 30.41 22.50 -2.66
CA ALA A 378 31.74 23.11 -2.71
C ALA A 378 32.20 23.44 -4.15
N ASN A 379 31.35 23.30 -5.16
CA ASN A 379 31.59 23.46 -6.59
C ASN A 379 32.64 22.48 -7.16
N ASP A 380 32.93 21.37 -6.44
CA ASP A 380 33.76 20.27 -6.96
C ASP A 380 32.84 19.23 -7.66
N LEU A 381 32.37 19.63 -8.84
CA LEU A 381 31.42 18.81 -9.61
C LEU A 381 32.04 17.51 -10.15
N THR A 382 33.37 17.49 -10.33
CA THR A 382 34.09 16.29 -10.78
C THR A 382 34.06 15.19 -9.73
N THR A 383 34.41 15.53 -8.48
CA THR A 383 34.32 14.59 -7.35
C THR A 383 32.86 14.19 -7.06
N ALA A 384 31.91 15.13 -7.18
CA ALA A 384 30.50 14.88 -6.99
C ALA A 384 30.00 13.80 -7.97
N ARG A 385 30.30 13.94 -9.25
CA ARG A 385 29.93 12.96 -10.30
C ARG A 385 30.57 11.60 -10.05
N GLN A 386 31.88 11.56 -9.81
CA GLN A 386 32.57 10.29 -9.55
C GLN A 386 31.92 9.51 -8.40
N LEU A 387 31.61 10.18 -7.28
CA LEU A 387 30.95 9.54 -6.13
C LEU A 387 29.55 9.04 -6.46
N ALA A 388 28.78 9.77 -7.26
CA ALA A 388 27.45 9.33 -7.70
C ALA A 388 27.53 8.13 -8.66
N GLU A 389 28.47 8.15 -9.61
CA GLU A 389 28.71 7.05 -10.54
C GLU A 389 29.23 5.80 -9.81
N ASP A 390 30.10 5.97 -8.80
CA ASP A 390 30.55 4.89 -7.92
C ASP A 390 29.38 4.28 -7.11
N LEU A 391 28.40 5.09 -6.70
CA LEU A 391 27.20 4.56 -6.03
C LEU A 391 26.42 3.68 -6.99
N VAL A 392 26.08 4.17 -8.16
CA VAL A 392 25.30 3.41 -9.16
C VAL A 392 26.02 2.11 -9.56
N ALA A 393 27.34 2.17 -9.74
CA ALA A 393 28.13 1.01 -10.14
C ALA A 393 28.23 -0.07 -9.04
N ASN A 394 28.32 0.32 -7.76
CA ASN A 394 28.49 -0.62 -6.66
C ASN A 394 27.15 -1.08 -6.03
N SER A 395 26.08 -0.30 -6.16
CA SER A 395 24.80 -0.54 -5.50
C SER A 395 23.62 -0.16 -6.43
N PRO A 396 23.50 -0.77 -7.64
CA PRO A 396 22.48 -0.39 -8.63
C PRO A 396 21.04 -0.62 -8.13
N GLU A 397 20.82 -1.61 -7.26
CA GLU A 397 19.51 -1.93 -6.68
C GLU A 397 19.15 -1.04 -5.48
N ASN A 398 20.04 -0.14 -5.05
CA ASN A 398 19.82 0.72 -3.91
C ASN A 398 18.80 1.83 -4.26
N GLU A 399 17.94 2.19 -3.33
CA GLU A 399 16.92 3.25 -3.54
C GLU A 399 17.51 4.62 -3.89
N LEU A 400 18.77 4.90 -3.50
CA LEU A 400 19.49 6.13 -3.79
C LEU A 400 20.13 6.14 -5.19
N ALA A 401 20.15 5.01 -5.90
CA ALA A 401 20.83 4.90 -7.20
C ALA A 401 20.16 5.76 -8.28
N ALA A 402 18.83 5.85 -8.28
CA ALA A 402 18.10 6.74 -9.18
C ALA A 402 18.45 8.21 -8.96
N GLU A 403 18.54 8.65 -7.70
CA GLU A 403 18.95 10.00 -7.33
C GLU A 403 20.39 10.27 -7.77
N ALA A 404 21.31 9.37 -7.47
CA ALA A 404 22.71 9.48 -7.83
C ALA A 404 22.92 9.59 -9.35
N SER A 405 22.23 8.72 -10.12
CA SER A 405 22.28 8.73 -11.59
C SER A 405 21.78 10.06 -12.16
N PHE A 406 20.66 10.57 -11.68
CA PHE A 406 20.09 11.86 -12.08
C PHE A 406 21.04 13.03 -11.78
N TRP A 407 21.54 13.12 -10.54
CA TRP A 407 22.43 14.21 -10.15
C TRP A 407 23.78 14.15 -10.88
N SER A 408 24.31 12.96 -11.21
CA SER A 408 25.48 12.86 -12.10
C SER A 408 25.19 13.55 -13.42
N GLY A 409 24.02 13.40 -14.02
CA GLY A 409 23.57 14.12 -15.21
C GLY A 409 23.49 15.64 -15.01
N LYS A 410 22.89 16.11 -13.92
CA LYS A 410 22.77 17.53 -13.57
C LYS A 410 24.16 18.19 -13.44
N TRP A 411 25.10 17.55 -12.75
CA TRP A 411 26.45 18.07 -12.58
C TRP A 411 27.25 18.02 -13.88
N ALA A 412 27.05 17.02 -14.75
CA ALA A 412 27.60 16.97 -16.08
C ALA A 412 27.13 18.17 -16.93
N GLN A 413 25.82 18.46 -16.89
CA GLN A 413 25.22 19.59 -17.58
C GLN A 413 25.81 20.93 -17.09
N GLN A 414 25.98 21.10 -15.77
CA GLN A 414 26.61 22.28 -15.19
C GLN A 414 28.10 22.47 -15.65
N GLN A 415 28.78 21.38 -16.00
CA GLN A 415 30.13 21.38 -16.56
C GLN A 415 30.17 21.61 -18.09
N GLY A 416 29.01 21.79 -18.75
CA GLY A 416 28.89 21.90 -20.19
C GLY A 416 29.10 20.58 -20.95
N GLN A 417 28.96 19.45 -20.26
CA GLN A 417 29.15 18.10 -20.84
C GLN A 417 27.78 17.51 -21.24
N ASP A 418 27.08 18.16 -22.17
CA ASP A 418 25.70 17.87 -22.54
C ASP A 418 25.45 16.41 -22.99
N GLN A 419 26.41 15.81 -23.70
CA GLN A 419 26.29 14.41 -24.13
C GLN A 419 26.29 13.45 -22.92
N GLN A 420 27.16 13.66 -21.95
CA GLN A 420 27.25 12.86 -20.75
C GLN A 420 26.01 13.07 -19.86
N ALA A 421 25.49 14.30 -19.78
CA ALA A 421 24.27 14.61 -19.09
C ALA A 421 23.09 13.82 -19.68
N ARG A 422 22.92 13.85 -21.02
CA ARG A 422 21.87 13.09 -21.72
C ARG A 422 22.00 11.59 -21.50
N GLN A 423 23.22 11.05 -21.48
CA GLN A 423 23.45 9.62 -21.18
C GLN A 423 23.04 9.27 -19.74
N ALA A 424 23.37 10.12 -18.76
CA ALA A 424 22.99 9.90 -17.37
C ALA A 424 21.47 9.96 -17.18
N TYR A 425 20.79 10.95 -17.78
CA TYR A 425 19.31 11.01 -17.76
C TYR A 425 18.68 9.81 -18.45
N GLY A 426 19.27 9.35 -19.57
CA GLY A 426 18.81 8.14 -20.27
C GLY A 426 18.91 6.90 -19.40
N ARG A 427 20.05 6.71 -18.74
CA ARG A 427 20.22 5.59 -17.76
C ARG A 427 19.23 5.68 -16.61
N THR A 428 19.04 6.87 -16.02
CA THR A 428 18.07 7.04 -14.94
C THR A 428 16.67 6.62 -15.37
N LEU A 429 16.26 6.96 -16.60
CA LEU A 429 14.96 6.63 -17.14
C LEU A 429 14.82 5.13 -17.47
N ALA A 430 15.88 4.50 -17.98
CA ALA A 430 15.87 3.08 -18.35
C ALA A 430 15.99 2.14 -17.14
N ASP A 431 16.91 2.45 -16.22
CA ASP A 431 17.25 1.56 -15.11
C ASP A 431 16.31 1.74 -13.89
N TYR A 432 15.73 2.95 -13.73
CA TYR A 432 14.88 3.31 -12.58
C TYR A 432 13.56 3.96 -13.03
N PRO A 433 12.81 3.32 -13.95
CA PRO A 433 11.66 3.94 -14.62
C PRO A 433 10.51 4.34 -13.66
N GLU A 434 10.46 3.80 -12.45
CA GLU A 434 9.44 4.10 -11.44
C GLU A 434 9.77 5.29 -10.54
N SER A 435 10.99 5.85 -10.64
CA SER A 435 11.47 6.89 -9.74
C SER A 435 10.97 8.29 -10.10
N TYR A 436 10.89 9.16 -9.10
CA TYR A 436 10.75 10.63 -9.32
C TYR A 436 11.81 11.17 -10.27
N PHE A 437 13.04 10.68 -10.17
CA PHE A 437 14.16 11.10 -10.97
C PHE A 437 14.06 10.65 -12.43
N ALA A 438 13.34 9.56 -12.72
CA ALA A 438 12.99 9.18 -14.09
C ALA A 438 12.06 10.22 -14.74
N TRP A 439 11.04 10.72 -14.02
CA TRP A 439 10.22 11.83 -14.51
C TRP A 439 11.07 13.07 -14.81
N ARG A 440 11.91 13.48 -13.85
CA ARG A 440 12.78 14.65 -14.07
C ARG A 440 13.72 14.45 -15.26
N SER A 441 14.26 13.24 -15.42
CA SER A 441 15.09 12.87 -16.57
C SER A 441 14.31 12.95 -17.89
N ALA A 442 13.09 12.45 -17.93
CA ALA A 442 12.21 12.53 -19.11
C ALA A 442 11.96 14.00 -19.51
N VAL A 443 11.67 14.88 -18.51
CA VAL A 443 11.53 16.33 -18.74
C VAL A 443 12.81 16.93 -19.35
N LEU A 444 13.99 16.63 -18.79
CA LEU A 444 15.27 17.16 -19.26
C LEU A 444 15.70 16.56 -20.62
N LEU A 445 15.20 15.40 -20.98
CA LEU A 445 15.35 14.80 -22.31
C LEU A 445 14.36 15.40 -23.34
N GLY A 446 13.42 16.23 -22.91
CA GLY A 446 12.45 16.91 -23.77
C GLY A 446 11.18 16.10 -24.06
N TRP A 447 10.83 15.12 -23.22
CA TRP A 447 9.59 14.39 -23.36
C TRP A 447 8.38 15.24 -22.98
N ASN A 448 7.25 15.02 -23.65
CA ASN A 448 5.99 15.73 -23.35
C ASN A 448 5.26 15.12 -22.16
N VAL A 449 5.85 15.21 -20.99
CA VAL A 449 5.33 14.63 -19.73
C VAL A 449 4.95 15.71 -18.71
N GLY A 450 4.98 16.97 -19.10
CA GLY A 450 4.81 18.12 -18.20
C GLY A 450 5.99 18.31 -17.25
N ASP A 451 6.39 19.55 -17.06
CA ASP A 451 7.30 19.99 -16.01
C ASP A 451 6.50 20.68 -14.87
N PHE A 452 7.20 21.27 -13.92
CA PHE A 452 6.55 21.96 -12.80
C PHE A 452 5.63 23.13 -13.20
N ASN A 453 5.82 23.73 -14.39
CA ASN A 453 5.01 24.84 -14.89
C ASN A 453 3.88 24.40 -15.81
N SER A 454 3.95 23.19 -16.34
CA SER A 454 3.02 22.74 -17.40
C SER A 454 2.21 21.49 -17.00
N VAL A 455 2.65 20.71 -16.00
CA VAL A 455 1.98 19.46 -15.60
C VAL A 455 0.51 19.67 -15.21
N ARG A 456 0.16 20.81 -14.62
CA ARG A 456 -1.20 21.15 -14.24
C ARG A 456 -2.19 21.02 -15.41
N TYR A 457 -1.79 21.51 -16.58
CA TYR A 457 -2.68 21.65 -17.75
C TYR A 457 -2.72 20.42 -18.65
N LEU A 458 -1.91 19.40 -18.37
CA LEU A 458 -1.96 18.19 -19.16
C LEU A 458 -3.27 17.43 -18.91
N THR A 459 -3.86 16.95 -19.98
CA THR A 459 -5.04 16.07 -19.96
C THR A 459 -4.66 14.72 -20.59
N PRO A 460 -3.83 13.92 -19.91
CA PRO A 460 -3.34 12.66 -20.47
C PRO A 460 -4.48 11.68 -20.68
N GLU A 461 -4.43 10.93 -21.79
CA GLU A 461 -5.28 9.77 -21.97
C GLU A 461 -5.00 8.74 -20.88
N VAL A 462 -6.04 8.18 -20.27
CA VAL A 462 -5.97 7.16 -19.23
C VAL A 462 -6.63 5.89 -19.74
N ARG A 463 -5.87 4.80 -19.84
CA ARG A 463 -6.40 3.47 -20.17
C ARG A 463 -6.20 2.53 -19.00
N LEU A 464 -7.31 2.10 -18.39
CA LEU A 464 -7.30 1.10 -17.32
C LEU A 464 -7.03 -0.31 -17.88
N PRO A 465 -6.50 -1.23 -17.06
CA PRO A 465 -6.31 -2.63 -17.44
C PRO A 465 -7.62 -3.27 -17.89
N GLN A 466 -7.56 -4.09 -18.94
CA GLN A 466 -8.74 -4.76 -19.47
C GLN A 466 -8.97 -6.14 -18.84
N GLN A 467 -7.99 -6.71 -18.18
CA GLN A 467 -8.09 -8.00 -17.48
C GLN A 467 -7.13 -8.02 -16.29
N ARG A 468 -7.40 -8.92 -15.36
CA ARG A 468 -6.53 -9.18 -14.20
C ARG A 468 -5.54 -10.31 -14.49
N GLU A 469 -4.30 -10.12 -14.08
CA GLU A 469 -3.28 -11.17 -14.09
C GLU A 469 -3.56 -12.21 -13.00
N PRO A 470 -3.13 -13.50 -13.19
CA PRO A 470 -3.27 -14.49 -12.13
C PRO A 470 -2.56 -14.10 -10.84
N LEU A 471 -3.14 -14.47 -9.70
CA LEU A 471 -2.51 -14.31 -8.39
C LEU A 471 -1.38 -15.33 -8.21
N PRO A 472 -0.27 -14.99 -7.51
CA PRO A 472 0.83 -15.93 -7.28
C PRO A 472 0.51 -17.02 -6.25
N ALA A 473 -0.54 -16.86 -5.44
CA ALA A 473 -1.00 -17.85 -4.46
C ALA A 473 -2.53 -17.98 -4.46
N GLY A 474 -3.03 -19.05 -3.87
CA GLY A 474 -4.45 -19.35 -3.72
C GLY A 474 -4.97 -20.43 -4.68
N SER A 475 -6.13 -20.99 -4.37
CA SER A 475 -6.77 -22.06 -5.13
C SER A 475 -7.26 -21.63 -6.52
N ASP A 476 -7.56 -22.59 -7.38
CA ASP A 476 -8.18 -22.32 -8.70
C ASP A 476 -9.50 -21.57 -8.56
N THR A 477 -10.28 -21.85 -7.52
CA THR A 477 -11.52 -21.12 -7.21
C THR A 477 -11.22 -19.64 -6.93
N LEU A 478 -10.20 -19.35 -6.13
CA LEU A 478 -9.78 -17.98 -5.84
C LEU A 478 -9.34 -17.25 -7.10
N GLN A 479 -8.54 -17.92 -7.96
CA GLN A 479 -8.10 -17.37 -9.25
C GLN A 479 -9.28 -16.98 -10.13
N LEU A 480 -10.29 -17.83 -10.23
CA LEU A 480 -11.48 -17.55 -11.03
C LEU A 480 -12.30 -16.39 -10.46
N LEU A 481 -12.57 -16.38 -9.17
CA LEU A 481 -13.31 -15.30 -8.51
C LEU A 481 -12.62 -13.94 -8.71
N TYR A 482 -11.32 -13.89 -8.47
CA TYR A 482 -10.52 -12.69 -8.66
C TYR A 482 -10.57 -12.19 -10.10
N ARG A 483 -10.32 -13.07 -11.08
CA ARG A 483 -10.33 -12.72 -12.51
C ARG A 483 -11.70 -12.34 -13.03
N LEU A 484 -12.77 -12.82 -12.40
CA LEU A 484 -14.17 -12.45 -12.68
C LEU A 484 -14.60 -11.17 -11.96
N GLY A 485 -13.71 -10.48 -11.23
CA GLY A 485 -14.04 -9.26 -10.51
C GLY A 485 -14.95 -9.49 -9.28
N GLN A 486 -15.03 -10.73 -8.77
CA GLN A 486 -15.82 -11.08 -7.58
C GLN A 486 -15.02 -10.82 -6.30
N ASP A 487 -14.62 -9.56 -6.09
CA ASP A 487 -13.64 -9.20 -5.08
C ASP A 487 -14.04 -9.56 -3.66
N ALA A 488 -15.30 -9.37 -3.29
CA ALA A 488 -15.80 -9.70 -1.95
C ALA A 488 -15.78 -11.21 -1.66
N ASP A 489 -16.15 -12.02 -2.65
CA ASP A 489 -16.12 -13.48 -2.54
C ASP A 489 -14.67 -13.98 -2.54
N ALA A 490 -13.82 -13.43 -3.40
CA ALA A 490 -12.39 -13.76 -3.45
C ALA A 490 -11.68 -13.40 -2.12
N TRP A 491 -11.93 -12.22 -1.59
CA TRP A 491 -11.41 -11.83 -0.27
C TRP A 491 -11.88 -12.77 0.84
N SER A 492 -13.18 -13.11 0.86
CA SER A 492 -13.74 -14.00 1.86
C SER A 492 -13.17 -15.41 1.78
N LEU A 493 -12.96 -15.94 0.57
CA LEU A 493 -12.31 -17.24 0.34
C LEU A 493 -10.85 -17.19 0.80
N TRP A 494 -10.12 -16.15 0.43
CA TRP A 494 -8.72 -15.97 0.81
C TRP A 494 -8.53 -16.01 2.32
N GLN A 495 -9.43 -15.39 3.10
CA GLN A 495 -9.36 -15.45 4.56
C GLN A 495 -9.48 -16.88 5.12
N THR A 496 -10.01 -17.82 4.35
CA THR A 496 -10.07 -19.23 4.75
C THR A 496 -8.88 -20.06 4.26
N GLU A 497 -8.23 -19.62 3.19
CA GLU A 497 -7.05 -20.28 2.61
C GLU A 497 -5.73 -19.77 3.21
N PHE A 498 -5.69 -18.50 3.61
CA PHE A 498 -4.50 -17.82 4.12
C PHE A 498 -4.29 -18.12 5.61
N SER A 499 -3.54 -19.16 5.91
CA SER A 499 -3.28 -19.60 7.29
C SER A 499 -2.02 -19.01 7.91
N ASN A 500 -1.07 -18.52 7.09
CA ASN A 500 0.26 -18.07 7.54
C ASN A 500 0.35 -16.54 7.72
N VAL A 501 -0.65 -15.94 8.37
CA VAL A 501 -0.81 -14.47 8.48
C VAL A 501 0.38 -13.80 9.21
N GLN A 502 1.01 -14.50 10.16
CA GLN A 502 2.10 -13.92 10.96
C GLN A 502 3.47 -13.99 10.27
N ASP A 503 3.62 -14.86 9.27
CA ASP A 503 4.88 -15.10 8.56
C ASP A 503 4.61 -15.51 7.10
N PRO A 504 3.93 -14.65 6.31
CA PRO A 504 3.52 -14.99 4.97
C PRO A 504 4.72 -15.15 4.03
N THR A 505 4.62 -16.05 3.08
CA THR A 505 5.52 -16.08 1.92
C THR A 505 5.35 -14.81 1.08
N VAL A 506 6.29 -14.55 0.18
CA VAL A 506 6.20 -13.41 -0.75
C VAL A 506 4.95 -13.50 -1.62
N ALA A 507 4.63 -14.70 -2.13
CA ALA A 507 3.43 -14.96 -2.93
C ALA A 507 2.13 -14.74 -2.13
N GLU A 508 2.06 -15.21 -0.89
CA GLU A 508 0.90 -15.00 0.00
C GLU A 508 0.70 -13.53 0.34
N GLN A 509 1.77 -12.82 0.72
CA GLN A 509 1.70 -11.40 1.03
C GLN A 509 1.30 -10.56 -0.18
N PHE A 510 1.79 -10.91 -1.36
CA PHE A 510 1.41 -10.28 -2.63
C PHE A 510 -0.09 -10.49 -2.91
N THR A 511 -0.56 -11.74 -2.83
CA THR A 511 -1.97 -12.09 -3.03
C THR A 511 -2.88 -11.37 -2.06
N ASP A 512 -2.53 -11.35 -0.76
CA ASP A 512 -3.28 -10.61 0.27
C ASP A 512 -3.40 -9.12 -0.08
N GLY A 513 -2.30 -8.49 -0.47
CA GLY A 513 -2.30 -7.08 -0.85
C GLY A 513 -3.15 -6.77 -2.07
N VAL A 514 -3.10 -7.62 -3.10
CA VAL A 514 -3.93 -7.47 -4.31
C VAL A 514 -5.43 -7.57 -3.98
N LEU A 515 -5.80 -8.57 -3.18
CA LEU A 515 -7.21 -8.80 -2.79
C LEU A 515 -7.73 -7.70 -1.87
N ARG A 516 -6.90 -7.15 -0.98
CA ARG A 516 -7.25 -5.98 -0.17
C ARG A 516 -7.60 -4.77 -1.02
N VAL A 517 -6.77 -4.44 -2.01
CA VAL A 517 -7.08 -3.36 -2.95
C VAL A 517 -8.39 -3.64 -3.70
N GLY A 518 -8.66 -4.88 -4.07
CA GLY A 518 -9.90 -5.30 -4.71
C GLY A 518 -11.15 -4.98 -3.89
N VAL A 519 -11.08 -5.10 -2.56
CA VAL A 519 -12.20 -4.76 -1.66
C VAL A 519 -12.15 -3.33 -1.14
N GLY A 520 -11.26 -2.48 -1.67
CA GLY A 520 -11.15 -1.07 -1.33
C GLY A 520 -10.27 -0.77 -0.10
N ASP A 521 -9.64 -1.78 0.51
CA ASP A 521 -8.63 -1.62 1.56
C ASP A 521 -7.28 -1.26 0.92
N ASN A 522 -7.24 -0.06 0.32
CA ASN A 522 -6.08 0.39 -0.44
C ASN A 522 -4.85 0.67 0.44
N LEU A 523 -5.07 1.16 1.65
CA LEU A 523 -3.98 1.51 2.55
C LEU A 523 -3.12 0.29 2.89
N ASP A 524 -3.75 -0.77 3.41
CA ASP A 524 -3.07 -1.99 3.80
C ASP A 524 -2.61 -2.78 2.56
N GLY A 525 -3.42 -2.83 1.50
CA GLY A 525 -3.05 -3.52 0.27
C GLY A 525 -1.80 -2.93 -0.39
N ILE A 526 -1.70 -1.61 -0.52
CA ILE A 526 -0.49 -0.94 -1.02
C ILE A 526 0.70 -1.22 -0.09
N PHE A 527 0.49 -1.18 1.23
CA PHE A 527 1.53 -1.46 2.21
C PHE A 527 2.06 -2.90 2.10
N MET A 528 1.18 -3.89 1.96
CA MET A 528 1.57 -5.30 1.79
C MET A 528 2.52 -5.49 0.60
N LEU A 529 2.23 -4.88 -0.55
CA LEU A 529 3.10 -5.00 -1.71
C LEU A 529 4.41 -4.21 -1.55
N THR A 530 4.35 -2.98 -1.07
CA THR A 530 5.55 -2.14 -0.95
C THR A 530 6.52 -2.64 0.12
N SER A 531 6.01 -3.24 1.20
CA SER A 531 6.84 -3.82 2.27
C SER A 531 7.56 -5.11 1.87
N LEU A 532 7.21 -5.75 0.75
CA LEU A 532 7.99 -6.87 0.19
C LEU A 532 9.44 -6.48 -0.13
N ALA A 533 9.70 -5.19 -0.39
CA ALA A 533 11.06 -4.68 -0.56
C ALA A 533 11.95 -4.83 0.69
N TRP A 534 11.37 -5.07 1.87
CA TRP A 534 12.10 -5.20 3.13
C TRP A 534 12.47 -6.64 3.49
N ARG A 535 12.13 -7.60 2.60
CA ARG A 535 12.55 -8.99 2.77
C ARG A 535 14.06 -9.09 2.70
N ASP A 536 14.67 -9.79 3.65
CA ASP A 536 16.13 -9.88 3.78
C ASP A 536 16.71 -11.17 3.17
N GLU A 537 15.93 -12.27 3.14
CA GLU A 537 16.37 -13.56 2.60
C GLU A 537 16.55 -13.51 1.08
N ALA A 538 17.65 -14.05 0.56
CA ALA A 538 18.01 -13.98 -0.85
C ALA A 538 16.94 -14.57 -1.79
N ALA A 539 16.32 -15.69 -1.39
CA ALA A 539 15.26 -16.33 -2.17
C ALA A 539 13.99 -15.45 -2.24
N GLU A 540 13.61 -14.83 -1.11
CA GLU A 540 12.46 -13.93 -1.04
C GLU A 540 12.69 -12.64 -1.86
N LYS A 541 13.91 -12.09 -1.79
CA LYS A 541 14.30 -10.95 -2.64
C LYS A 541 14.17 -11.28 -4.12
N ALA A 542 14.66 -12.44 -4.55
CA ALA A 542 14.57 -12.85 -5.94
C ALA A 542 13.10 -13.04 -6.39
N GLU A 543 12.25 -13.62 -5.54
CA GLU A 543 10.83 -13.79 -5.81
C GLU A 543 10.13 -12.41 -5.88
N TYR A 544 10.40 -11.52 -4.94
CA TYR A 544 9.88 -10.15 -4.97
C TYR A 544 10.28 -9.43 -6.25
N GLN A 545 11.57 -9.47 -6.64
CA GLN A 545 12.04 -8.82 -7.87
C GLN A 545 11.29 -9.35 -9.09
N LYS A 546 11.04 -10.66 -9.18
CA LYS A 546 10.21 -11.23 -10.25
C LYS A 546 8.78 -10.69 -10.24
N LEU A 547 8.12 -10.65 -9.08
CA LEU A 547 6.76 -10.12 -8.95
C LEU A 547 6.68 -8.62 -9.21
N LYS A 548 7.70 -7.85 -8.82
CA LYS A 548 7.81 -6.41 -9.07
C LYS A 548 7.81 -6.07 -10.58
N THR A 549 8.25 -6.99 -11.46
CA THR A 549 8.19 -6.77 -12.91
C THR A 549 6.79 -6.93 -13.50
N THR A 550 5.83 -7.48 -12.75
CA THR A 550 4.48 -7.75 -13.25
C THR A 550 3.60 -6.49 -13.28
N PRO A 551 2.69 -6.37 -14.25
CA PRO A 551 1.68 -5.29 -14.24
C PRO A 551 0.83 -5.29 -12.97
N ALA A 552 0.49 -6.47 -12.42
CA ALA A 552 -0.33 -6.63 -11.22
C ALA A 552 0.29 -5.92 -10.01
N TYR A 553 1.62 -6.00 -9.80
CA TYR A 553 2.31 -5.26 -8.74
C TYR A 553 2.05 -3.76 -8.84
N TRP A 554 2.35 -3.18 -9.99
CA TRP A 554 2.29 -1.73 -10.16
C TRP A 554 0.87 -1.19 -10.16
N GLN A 555 -0.10 -1.92 -10.73
CA GLN A 555 -1.52 -1.57 -10.71
C GLN A 555 -2.09 -1.61 -9.29
N THR A 556 -1.61 -2.53 -8.46
CA THR A 556 -2.00 -2.61 -7.04
C THR A 556 -1.35 -1.51 -6.20
N VAL A 557 -0.07 -1.19 -6.46
CA VAL A 557 0.64 -0.11 -5.76
C VAL A 557 0.13 1.28 -6.18
N TYR A 558 -0.34 1.42 -7.43
CA TYR A 558 -0.92 2.65 -7.99
C TYR A 558 -2.34 2.40 -8.50
N PRO A 559 -3.29 2.02 -7.62
CA PRO A 559 -4.68 1.82 -8.03
C PRO A 559 -5.31 3.15 -8.45
N PHE A 560 -6.42 3.09 -9.20
CA PHE A 560 -7.12 4.28 -9.69
C PHE A 560 -8.60 4.29 -9.22
N PRO A 561 -8.85 4.25 -7.90
CA PRO A 561 -10.21 4.34 -7.37
C PRO A 561 -10.75 5.76 -7.54
N PHE A 562 -12.08 5.91 -7.43
CA PHE A 562 -12.78 7.20 -7.57
C PHE A 562 -12.51 7.95 -8.89
N SER A 563 -12.11 7.25 -9.96
CA SER A 563 -11.68 7.84 -11.24
C SER A 563 -12.70 8.85 -11.80
N ASN A 564 -14.01 8.54 -11.76
CA ASN A 564 -15.05 9.42 -12.24
C ASN A 564 -15.14 10.74 -11.45
N LEU A 565 -15.04 10.67 -10.12
CA LEU A 565 -15.05 11.86 -9.26
C LEU A 565 -13.80 12.72 -9.48
N ILE A 566 -12.64 12.06 -9.56
CA ILE A 566 -11.37 12.76 -9.84
C ILE A 566 -11.44 13.46 -11.20
N GLN A 567 -11.94 12.78 -12.23
CA GLN A 567 -12.08 13.33 -13.58
C GLN A 567 -13.01 14.54 -13.61
N THR A 568 -14.19 14.43 -12.98
CA THR A 568 -15.18 15.51 -12.89
C THR A 568 -14.59 16.76 -12.26
N TRP A 569 -14.00 16.64 -11.08
CA TRP A 569 -13.48 17.80 -10.35
C TRP A 569 -12.18 18.34 -10.94
N SER A 570 -11.32 17.49 -11.50
CA SER A 570 -10.13 17.93 -12.24
C SER A 570 -10.51 18.76 -13.47
N GLN A 571 -11.48 18.31 -14.25
CA GLN A 571 -11.97 19.05 -15.41
C GLN A 571 -12.54 20.42 -15.03
N GLN A 572 -13.36 20.49 -13.97
CA GLN A 572 -13.92 21.75 -13.49
C GLN A 572 -12.86 22.75 -13.04
N ARG A 573 -11.72 22.28 -12.50
CA ARG A 573 -10.64 23.09 -11.95
C ARG A 573 -9.46 23.25 -12.92
N GLN A 574 -9.55 22.70 -14.13
CA GLN A 574 -8.44 22.67 -15.10
C GLN A 574 -7.14 22.11 -14.47
N LEU A 575 -7.29 21.01 -13.73
CA LEU A 575 -6.20 20.27 -13.11
C LEU A 575 -5.96 18.97 -13.85
N ASN A 576 -4.71 18.52 -13.86
CA ASN A 576 -4.33 17.21 -14.37
C ASN A 576 -4.88 16.10 -13.45
N PRO A 577 -5.77 15.20 -13.93
CA PRO A 577 -6.37 14.17 -13.08
C PRO A 577 -5.35 13.19 -12.50
N LEU A 578 -4.22 12.93 -13.18
CA LEU A 578 -3.17 12.06 -12.66
C LEU A 578 -2.37 12.72 -11.55
N LEU A 579 -2.19 14.04 -11.58
CA LEU A 579 -1.59 14.80 -10.49
C LEU A 579 -2.50 14.78 -9.26
N VAL A 580 -3.81 14.98 -9.44
CA VAL A 580 -4.80 14.89 -8.36
C VAL A 580 -4.81 13.49 -7.75
N THR A 581 -4.79 12.43 -8.58
CA THR A 581 -4.74 11.04 -8.11
C THR A 581 -3.47 10.77 -7.30
N ALA A 582 -2.31 11.25 -7.78
CA ALA A 582 -1.04 11.07 -7.10
C ALA A 582 -1.00 11.78 -5.73
N LEU A 583 -1.55 13.01 -5.66
CA LEU A 583 -1.67 13.73 -4.41
C LEU A 583 -2.60 12.98 -3.44
N MET A 584 -3.77 12.55 -3.87
CA MET A 584 -4.71 11.78 -3.04
C MET A 584 -4.07 10.47 -2.54
N ARG A 585 -3.32 9.77 -3.41
CA ARG A 585 -2.57 8.58 -3.00
C ARG A 585 -1.54 8.90 -1.90
N GLN A 586 -0.86 10.02 -2.00
CA GLN A 586 0.11 10.45 -0.99
C GLN A 586 -0.56 10.85 0.32
N GLU A 587 -1.73 11.49 0.27
CA GLU A 587 -2.45 11.97 1.45
C GLU A 587 -3.08 10.84 2.27
N SER A 588 -3.81 9.94 1.61
CA SER A 588 -4.66 8.96 2.31
C SER A 588 -4.48 7.52 1.85
N ARG A 589 -3.72 7.28 0.77
CA ARG A 589 -3.81 6.02 0.02
C ARG A 589 -5.25 5.61 -0.29
N PHE A 590 -6.07 6.62 -0.59
CA PHE A 590 -7.49 6.47 -0.94
C PHE A 590 -8.39 5.98 0.20
N GLU A 591 -8.01 6.18 1.47
CA GLU A 591 -8.84 5.86 2.62
C GLU A 591 -9.76 7.05 2.96
N PRO A 592 -11.10 6.92 2.77
CA PRO A 592 -12.02 8.05 2.87
C PRO A 592 -12.17 8.61 4.30
N LYS A 593 -11.94 7.80 5.32
CA LYS A 593 -12.18 8.16 6.72
C LYS A 593 -10.92 8.36 7.54
N ILE A 594 -9.74 8.30 6.89
CA ILE A 594 -8.48 8.46 7.60
C ILE A 594 -8.37 9.85 8.24
N ARG A 595 -7.81 9.88 9.44
CA ARG A 595 -7.51 11.12 10.18
C ARG A 595 -6.04 11.14 10.57
N SER A 596 -5.37 12.25 10.27
CA SER A 596 -3.98 12.45 10.67
C SER A 596 -3.87 12.93 12.13
N SER A 597 -2.66 12.88 12.68
CA SER A 597 -2.37 13.48 14.00
C SER A 597 -2.63 14.99 14.07
N ALA A 598 -2.62 15.68 12.93
CA ALA A 598 -2.97 17.10 12.80
C ALA A 598 -4.48 17.32 12.56
N ASN A 599 -5.29 16.25 12.67
CA ASN A 599 -6.73 16.27 12.42
C ASN A 599 -7.11 16.59 10.96
N ALA A 600 -6.24 16.31 10.00
CA ALA A 600 -6.62 16.30 8.59
C ALA A 600 -7.49 15.07 8.28
N ILE A 601 -8.52 15.22 7.42
CA ILE A 601 -9.58 14.23 7.25
C ILE A 601 -9.77 13.87 5.78
N GLY A 602 -9.91 12.57 5.50
CA GLY A 602 -10.42 12.02 4.26
C GLY A 602 -9.40 11.89 3.14
N LEU A 603 -9.89 11.67 1.93
CA LEU A 603 -9.09 11.31 0.75
C LEU A 603 -7.96 12.29 0.43
N MET A 604 -8.22 13.59 0.51
CA MET A 604 -7.25 14.65 0.24
C MET A 604 -6.75 15.35 1.51
N GLN A 605 -6.96 14.75 2.69
CA GLN A 605 -6.45 15.17 3.99
C GLN A 605 -6.62 16.67 4.28
N LEU A 606 -7.86 17.17 4.16
CA LEU A 606 -8.15 18.55 4.47
C LEU A 606 -8.23 18.76 5.99
N ILE A 607 -7.50 19.76 6.50
CA ILE A 607 -7.67 20.23 7.87
C ILE A 607 -9.03 20.93 7.98
N PRO A 608 -9.85 20.69 9.04
CA PRO A 608 -11.17 21.29 9.18
C PRO A 608 -11.22 22.80 9.00
N SER A 609 -10.23 23.53 9.48
CA SER A 609 -10.16 24.99 9.27
C SER A 609 -9.96 25.39 7.81
N THR A 610 -9.19 24.62 7.05
CA THR A 610 -9.01 24.84 5.61
C THR A 610 -10.31 24.54 4.87
N ALA A 611 -10.97 23.42 5.18
CA ALA A 611 -12.25 23.06 4.59
C ALA A 611 -13.36 24.09 4.91
N ASP A 612 -13.42 24.58 6.15
CA ASP A 612 -14.33 25.64 6.59
C ASP A 612 -14.11 26.93 5.79
N TRP A 613 -12.86 27.30 5.57
CA TRP A 613 -12.50 28.45 4.75
C TRP A 613 -12.91 28.24 3.28
N VAL A 614 -12.61 27.09 2.71
CA VAL A 614 -13.00 26.75 1.32
C VAL A 614 -14.52 26.81 1.14
N LEU A 615 -15.30 26.21 2.07
CA LEU A 615 -16.76 26.27 2.05
C LEU A 615 -17.28 27.71 2.06
N GLY A 616 -16.63 28.59 2.83
CA GLY A 616 -16.93 30.02 2.83
C GLY A 616 -16.66 30.70 1.50
N GLN A 617 -15.57 30.32 0.79
CA GLN A 617 -15.25 30.86 -0.54
C GLN A 617 -16.26 30.46 -1.61
N ILE A 618 -16.78 29.23 -1.54
CA ILE A 618 -17.75 28.71 -2.51
C ILE A 618 -19.21 28.97 -2.12
N GLY A 619 -19.48 29.60 -0.97
CA GLY A 619 -20.82 29.95 -0.49
C GLY A 619 -21.65 28.75 -0.03
N GLU A 620 -21.02 27.69 0.44
CA GLU A 620 -21.69 26.48 0.91
C GLU A 620 -21.75 26.38 2.44
N SER A 621 -22.77 25.64 2.94
CA SER A 621 -22.95 25.42 4.38
C SER A 621 -21.79 24.66 4.99
N LYS A 622 -21.40 25.07 6.20
CA LYS A 622 -20.38 24.45 7.04
C LYS A 622 -20.93 23.34 7.96
N ASP A 623 -22.24 23.07 7.88
CA ASP A 623 -22.89 22.05 8.70
C ASP A 623 -22.34 20.63 8.38
N ASN A 624 -22.23 19.81 9.43
CA ASN A 624 -21.74 18.44 9.33
C ASN A 624 -20.37 18.29 8.63
N LEU A 625 -19.44 19.20 8.94
CA LEU A 625 -18.14 19.28 8.27
C LEU A 625 -17.38 17.95 8.26
N ASP A 626 -17.32 17.24 9.39
CA ASP A 626 -16.64 15.95 9.49
C ASP A 626 -17.23 14.92 8.53
N THR A 627 -18.58 14.83 8.45
CA THR A 627 -19.27 13.94 7.51
C THR A 627 -18.96 14.30 6.06
N LYS A 628 -18.92 15.60 5.73
CA LYS A 628 -18.53 16.06 4.38
C LYS A 628 -17.10 15.65 4.07
N LEU A 629 -16.17 15.80 5.00
CA LEU A 629 -14.78 15.44 4.80
C LEU A 629 -14.54 13.93 4.72
N GLU A 630 -15.41 13.11 5.28
CA GLU A 630 -15.40 11.64 5.14
C GLU A 630 -16.14 11.15 3.89
N THR A 631 -16.89 12.03 3.22
CA THR A 631 -17.64 11.69 1.99
C THR A 631 -16.74 11.92 0.76
N PRO A 632 -16.47 10.89 -0.06
CA PRO A 632 -15.54 10.99 -1.19
C PRO A 632 -15.82 12.15 -2.13
N SER A 633 -17.07 12.33 -2.59
CA SER A 633 -17.45 13.41 -3.52
C SER A 633 -17.18 14.81 -2.96
N GLU A 634 -17.51 15.03 -1.69
CA GLU A 634 -17.30 16.32 -1.04
C GLU A 634 -15.82 16.58 -0.74
N ASN A 635 -15.10 15.56 -0.25
CA ASN A 635 -13.67 15.70 0.05
C ASN A 635 -12.85 16.01 -1.23
N ILE A 636 -13.11 15.29 -2.33
CA ILE A 636 -12.44 15.53 -3.63
C ILE A 636 -12.78 16.92 -4.18
N LYS A 637 -14.05 17.34 -4.07
CA LYS A 637 -14.49 18.67 -4.47
C LYS A 637 -13.73 19.79 -3.75
N LEU A 638 -13.66 19.69 -2.42
CA LEU A 638 -12.99 20.70 -1.59
C LEU A 638 -11.47 20.65 -1.74
N GLY A 639 -10.88 19.44 -1.78
CA GLY A 639 -9.44 19.25 -1.94
C GLY A 639 -8.91 19.73 -3.28
N THR A 640 -9.64 19.47 -4.38
CA THR A 640 -9.27 19.97 -5.70
C THR A 640 -9.44 21.48 -5.80
N TRP A 641 -10.42 22.07 -5.09
CA TRP A 641 -10.54 23.53 -4.99
C TRP A 641 -9.32 24.13 -4.29
N TYR A 642 -8.90 23.54 -3.17
CA TYR A 642 -7.73 24.03 -2.44
C TYR A 642 -6.43 23.85 -3.25
N LEU A 643 -6.29 22.76 -3.98
CA LEU A 643 -5.15 22.55 -4.88
C LEU A 643 -5.13 23.56 -6.04
N ASP A 644 -6.27 23.90 -6.60
CA ASP A 644 -6.42 24.94 -7.61
C ASP A 644 -6.03 26.31 -7.03
N TYR A 645 -6.52 26.65 -5.85
CA TYR A 645 -6.14 27.88 -5.16
C TYR A 645 -4.62 27.98 -4.95
N THR A 646 -3.97 26.92 -4.48
CA THR A 646 -2.51 26.94 -4.30
C THR A 646 -1.74 27.05 -5.63
N HIS A 647 -2.27 26.57 -6.75
CA HIS A 647 -1.68 26.82 -8.07
C HIS A 647 -1.79 28.31 -8.47
N GLN A 648 -2.95 28.90 -8.27
CA GLN A 648 -3.20 30.32 -8.62
C GLN A 648 -2.28 31.27 -7.83
N GLU A 649 -2.01 30.97 -6.57
CA GLU A 649 -1.07 31.75 -5.74
C GLU A 649 0.36 31.79 -6.29
N TYR A 650 0.77 30.81 -7.10
CA TYR A 650 2.13 30.67 -7.60
C TYR A 650 2.23 30.60 -9.13
N ASN A 651 1.36 31.35 -9.84
CA ASN A 651 1.35 31.40 -11.31
C ASN A 651 1.36 30.00 -11.94
N ASP A 652 0.53 29.12 -11.40
CA ASP A 652 0.33 27.73 -11.84
C ASP A 652 1.56 26.81 -11.76
N ASN A 653 2.57 27.19 -11.00
CA ASN A 653 3.71 26.30 -10.73
C ASN A 653 3.31 25.18 -9.77
N SER A 654 3.21 23.97 -10.30
CA SER A 654 2.74 22.79 -9.55
C SER A 654 3.69 22.38 -8.42
N MET A 655 5.00 22.65 -8.51
CA MET A 655 5.92 22.36 -7.41
C MET A 655 5.60 23.19 -6.17
N PHE A 656 5.37 24.48 -6.35
CA PHE A 656 5.01 25.36 -5.25
C PHE A 656 3.61 25.09 -4.74
N ALA A 657 2.68 24.78 -5.64
CA ALA A 657 1.31 24.43 -5.27
C ALA A 657 1.27 23.16 -4.41
N VAL A 658 1.95 22.09 -4.81
CA VAL A 658 2.06 20.83 -4.07
C VAL A 658 2.80 21.02 -2.75
N ALA A 659 3.93 21.78 -2.75
CA ALA A 659 4.63 22.10 -1.50
C ALA A 659 3.75 22.88 -0.52
N SER A 660 2.95 23.84 -1.05
CA SER A 660 2.01 24.64 -0.24
C SER A 660 0.84 23.84 0.29
N TYR A 661 0.40 22.84 -0.43
CA TYR A 661 -0.65 21.93 0.04
C TYR A 661 -0.26 21.25 1.36
N ASN A 662 1.02 20.85 1.47
CA ASN A 662 1.56 20.19 2.66
C ASN A 662 2.04 21.18 3.74
N ALA A 663 2.85 22.19 3.36
CA ALA A 663 3.50 23.09 4.32
C ALA A 663 2.75 24.41 4.58
N GLY A 664 1.73 24.68 3.79
CA GLY A 664 1.03 25.96 3.76
C GLY A 664 1.71 27.02 2.90
N PRO A 665 0.94 27.96 2.28
CA PRO A 665 1.45 28.97 1.36
C PRO A 665 2.52 29.89 1.97
N GLY A 666 2.37 30.25 3.25
CA GLY A 666 3.31 31.15 3.94
C GLY A 666 4.72 30.60 4.03
N ALA A 667 4.88 29.29 4.31
CA ALA A 667 6.20 28.66 4.38
C ALA A 667 6.87 28.62 3.00
N VAL A 668 6.13 28.30 1.95
CA VAL A 668 6.64 28.23 0.58
C VAL A 668 7.05 29.63 0.07
N ALA A 669 6.26 30.66 0.36
CA ALA A 669 6.60 32.04 0.04
C ALA A 669 7.96 32.48 0.66
N GLU A 670 8.21 32.09 1.93
CA GLU A 670 9.50 32.33 2.56
C GLU A 670 10.65 31.60 1.86
N TRP A 671 10.43 30.38 1.40
CA TRP A 671 11.49 29.63 0.70
C TRP A 671 11.82 30.22 -0.67
N ILE A 672 10.81 30.66 -1.41
CA ILE A 672 10.97 31.35 -2.69
C ILE A 672 11.73 32.66 -2.50
N ALA A 673 11.41 33.44 -1.44
CA ALA A 673 12.08 34.71 -1.15
C ALA A 673 13.58 34.55 -0.82
N ARG A 674 14.03 33.37 -0.39
CA ARG A 674 15.45 33.05 -0.17
C ARG A 674 16.24 32.78 -1.46
N GLY A 675 15.57 32.69 -2.58
CA GLY A 675 16.11 32.48 -3.91
C GLY A 675 15.53 31.24 -4.59
N TYR A 676 15.02 31.44 -5.78
CA TYR A 676 14.55 30.38 -6.69
C TYR A 676 15.40 30.43 -7.95
N GLY A 677 15.96 29.29 -8.30
CA GLY A 677 16.77 29.12 -9.51
C GLY A 677 16.41 27.82 -10.23
N ASP A 678 17.32 26.85 -10.23
CA ASP A 678 17.04 25.52 -10.78
C ASP A 678 16.00 24.79 -9.92
N PRO A 679 14.89 24.29 -10.52
CA PRO A 679 13.82 23.67 -9.78
C PRO A 679 14.23 22.40 -9.03
N ASP A 680 15.15 21.60 -9.58
CA ASP A 680 15.63 20.38 -8.93
C ASP A 680 16.47 20.72 -7.70
N VAL A 681 17.30 21.77 -7.80
CA VAL A 681 18.07 22.32 -6.67
C VAL A 681 17.14 22.91 -5.61
N PHE A 682 16.04 23.54 -6.01
CA PHE A 682 15.06 24.06 -5.06
C PHE A 682 14.40 22.93 -4.26
N VAL A 683 13.92 21.87 -4.92
CA VAL A 683 13.32 20.70 -4.25
C VAL A 683 14.33 20.09 -3.26
N GLU A 684 15.59 19.94 -3.67
CA GLU A 684 16.65 19.39 -2.81
C GLU A 684 16.87 20.24 -1.55
N ASN A 685 16.72 21.55 -1.64
CA ASN A 685 16.95 22.51 -0.55
C ASN A 685 15.68 22.89 0.23
N ILE A 686 14.51 22.26 0.01
CA ILE A 686 13.33 22.49 0.82
C ILE A 686 13.68 22.21 2.31
N PRO A 687 13.50 23.20 3.23
CA PRO A 687 13.98 23.07 4.61
C PRO A 687 13.24 22.03 5.44
N PHE A 688 12.00 21.74 5.08
CA PHE A 688 11.17 20.74 5.76
C PHE A 688 11.34 19.41 5.04
N SER A 689 12.02 18.46 5.70
CA SER A 689 12.26 17.13 5.13
C SER A 689 10.97 16.39 4.77
N GLU A 690 9.91 16.61 5.54
CA GLU A 690 8.57 16.09 5.25
C GLU A 690 8.06 16.62 3.92
N THR A 691 8.08 17.94 3.71
CA THR A 691 7.60 18.56 2.47
C THR A 691 8.48 18.23 1.27
N LYS A 692 9.83 18.14 1.46
CA LYS A 692 10.72 17.64 0.42
C LYS A 692 10.31 16.23 -0.04
N GLY A 693 10.13 15.32 0.90
CA GLY A 693 9.67 13.95 0.61
C GLY A 693 8.27 13.92 -0.02
N TYR A 694 7.37 14.78 0.44
CA TYR A 694 6.02 14.91 -0.09
C TYR A 694 6.00 15.32 -1.57
N VAL A 695 6.76 16.35 -1.94
CA VAL A 695 6.89 16.82 -3.33
C VAL A 695 7.42 15.69 -4.21
N GLY A 696 8.51 15.02 -3.78
CA GLY A 696 9.06 13.88 -4.52
C GLY A 696 8.06 12.73 -4.67
N ALA A 697 7.29 12.43 -3.62
CA ALA A 697 6.30 11.34 -3.64
C ALA A 697 5.09 11.66 -4.54
N VAL A 698 4.58 12.90 -4.52
CA VAL A 698 3.45 13.31 -5.38
C VAL A 698 3.86 13.28 -6.86
N PHE A 699 4.99 13.88 -7.23
CA PHE A 699 5.42 13.88 -8.64
C PHE A 699 5.95 12.51 -9.10
N GLY A 700 6.59 11.73 -8.22
CA GLY A 700 6.91 10.32 -8.50
C GLY A 700 5.65 9.49 -8.69
N GLY A 701 4.60 9.74 -7.90
CA GLY A 701 3.28 9.15 -8.07
C GLY A 701 2.64 9.55 -9.41
N TYR A 702 2.62 10.84 -9.73
CA TYR A 702 2.17 11.35 -11.02
C TYR A 702 2.85 10.63 -12.20
N TRP A 703 4.18 10.52 -12.17
CA TRP A 703 4.95 9.80 -13.18
C TRP A 703 4.55 8.32 -13.27
N ASN A 704 4.35 7.66 -12.13
CA ASN A 704 3.92 6.26 -12.11
C ASN A 704 2.52 6.10 -12.73
N TYR A 705 1.58 7.01 -12.47
CA TYR A 705 0.29 7.00 -13.16
C TYR A 705 0.42 7.23 -14.66
N MET A 706 1.31 8.16 -15.10
CA MET A 706 1.59 8.38 -16.52
C MET A 706 2.12 7.12 -17.20
N ARG A 707 3.19 6.49 -16.66
CA ARG A 707 3.81 5.31 -17.29
C ARG A 707 2.93 4.07 -17.28
N LEU A 708 2.01 3.95 -16.34
CA LEU A 708 1.14 2.78 -16.21
C LEU A 708 -0.13 2.90 -17.06
N TYR A 709 -0.72 4.09 -17.11
CA TYR A 709 -2.06 4.29 -17.65
C TYR A 709 -2.13 5.15 -18.90
N ASN A 710 -1.06 5.90 -19.26
CA ASN A 710 -1.01 6.60 -20.53
C ASN A 710 -0.34 5.72 -21.59
N PRO A 711 -1.03 5.37 -22.69
CA PRO A 711 -0.54 4.44 -23.69
C PRO A 711 0.69 4.96 -24.45
N ASP A 712 0.77 6.26 -24.70
CA ASP A 712 1.89 6.85 -25.44
C ASP A 712 3.16 6.84 -24.61
N ILE A 713 3.09 7.23 -23.33
CA ILE A 713 4.25 7.20 -22.43
C ILE A 713 4.73 5.76 -22.19
N LYS A 714 3.78 4.82 -22.00
CA LYS A 714 4.12 3.40 -21.84
C LYS A 714 4.90 2.87 -23.05
N ARG A 715 4.43 3.18 -24.27
CA ARG A 715 5.12 2.82 -25.52
C ARG A 715 6.49 3.48 -25.60
N GLN A 716 6.58 4.78 -25.34
CA GLN A 716 7.82 5.55 -25.42
C GLN A 716 8.89 5.02 -24.46
N ILE A 717 8.53 4.64 -23.22
CA ILE A 717 9.45 4.00 -22.26
C ILE A 717 9.95 2.67 -22.81
N THR A 718 9.06 1.84 -23.36
CA THR A 718 9.44 0.53 -23.90
C THR A 718 10.41 0.65 -25.10
N GLU A 719 10.11 1.57 -26.00
CA GLU A 719 10.97 1.86 -27.18
C GLU A 719 12.34 2.43 -26.74
N PHE A 720 12.33 3.29 -25.74
CA PHE A 720 13.56 3.90 -25.23
C PHE A 720 14.45 2.86 -24.54
N ALA A 721 13.89 2.02 -23.68
CA ALA A 721 14.64 0.95 -23.00
C ALA A 721 15.26 -0.06 -24.00
N ALA A 722 14.58 -0.32 -25.12
CA ALA A 722 15.09 -1.23 -26.17
C ALA A 722 16.27 -0.62 -26.98
N GLN A 723 16.51 0.70 -26.89
CA GLN A 723 17.59 1.41 -27.61
C GLN A 723 18.85 1.62 -26.74
N GLN A 724 18.75 1.41 -25.42
CA GLN A 724 19.88 1.52 -24.49
C GLN A 724 20.60 0.18 -24.34
#